data_b47bfb7a85072ea9466fb8323ea9a705
#
_entry.id   b47bfb7a85072ea9466fb8323ea9a705
#
_cell.length_a   1.000
_cell.length_b   1.000
_cell.length_c   1.000
_cell.angle_alpha   90.00
_cell.angle_beta   90.00
_cell.angle_gamma   90.00
#
_symmetry.space_group_name_H-M   'P 1'
#
loop_
_entity.id
_entity.type
_entity.pdbx_description
1 polymer ?
#
loop_
_entity_poly.entity_id
_entity_poly.type
_entity_poly.pdbx_seq_one_letter_code
_entity_poly.pdbx_strand_id
1 'polypeptide(L)'
;MYPGITVIKRDGRREPLDISKIRKYTKAACEGLDGVDYSELELDAKLQFRDGITTEEIQDTLIKTAVDKIDIDKPNWNFVAARLFLYDLYHRVTGYTGYNHLREYFERGERAGRILPGLKEKYDLDDLNSYIKPERDLQFTYLGIKTLYDRYIIKDKENNPIELPQQLFMGVAMFLAQNETNPNSIPNEDKDKVDLNNPKSIRGYWAKKFYDVISKFEVMVATPTLSNARTTRHQLSSCYVGSMNDNIEGIFDDYKEMALLSKFGGGIGWDFSKIRALGSFIDNHKNAAGGVIPWLKITNDIAIAVDQLGTRKGAIAVYIEPWHMDILDFLDLKKNSGEERRRAHDLFPALWIPDLFMKRVEEDGLWTLFDPYETGDLTNLYGEEFEKKYIEYENREDITKRKVKAKELWKKILLEYYETGNPFLCFKDNANKRNQNDHSGIIRSSNLCTEIFQNTEPNHYKVKVTFEDGSEEYFNEDDDVKVSLGDVEVVVKGKKITSLHYINGKKVYIVEKVPFDGKTAVCNLASVNLSKVNTPEKIAEVVPIAIRMLDNVIDLNYYPVRKTKDTNLKNRAIGLGAMGEAQLLAERQIFWGSDEHLKLIDEIFEGISYWAIKTSAELAEEKGAYPEFEGSRWSKGILPIDTANEEAKKLVERDLFSAMQYDWKSLREKVKKGMRNGYLMAIAPTSSISILTGTTQTIEPVYKRKWYEENLSGLIPVVVPNLSADTYMFYTPAYELDQRILVKAAAIRQKWIDQGQSLNIFITTDKASGRYLNEIYMLGWKLGLKSFYYLRSQSPEVKEEVMDRSVECFGCQ
;
A
#
# COMPACT_ATOMS: atom_id res chain seq x y z
N MET A 1 -1.89 1.18 -54.68
CA MET A 1 -1.06 2.36 -54.38
C MET A 1 -1.94 3.55 -54.23
N TYR A 2 -1.84 4.33 -53.15
CA TYR A 2 -2.46 5.66 -53.04
C TYR A 2 -1.56 6.63 -53.77
N PRO A 3 -1.95 7.17 -54.92
CA PRO A 3 -1.13 8.13 -55.63
C PRO A 3 -1.04 9.40 -54.83
N GLY A 4 0.15 9.74 -54.38
CA GLY A 4 0.47 11.03 -53.78
C GLY A 4 0.88 11.06 -52.32
N ILE A 5 0.93 9.95 -51.59
CA ILE A 5 1.45 9.92 -50.20
C ILE A 5 2.80 9.24 -50.14
N THR A 6 3.82 9.94 -49.68
CA THR A 6 5.17 9.43 -49.40
C THR A 6 5.35 9.25 -47.91
N VAL A 7 5.95 8.16 -47.49
CA VAL A 7 6.23 7.83 -46.09
C VAL A 7 7.72 7.95 -45.83
N ILE A 8 8.06 8.57 -44.73
CA ILE A 8 9.43 8.68 -44.21
C ILE A 8 9.66 7.53 -43.22
N LYS A 9 10.62 6.67 -43.55
CA LYS A 9 11.04 5.55 -42.68
C LYS A 9 11.88 6.03 -41.50
N ARG A 10 12.02 5.22 -40.45
CA ARG A 10 12.86 5.51 -39.27
C ARG A 10 14.33 5.78 -39.63
N ASP A 11 14.82 5.22 -40.70
CA ASP A 11 16.19 5.45 -41.24
C ASP A 11 16.29 6.67 -42.18
N GLY A 12 15.22 7.45 -42.32
CA GLY A 12 15.14 8.63 -43.18
C GLY A 12 14.81 8.39 -44.63
N ARG A 13 14.75 7.15 -45.12
CA ARG A 13 14.34 6.81 -46.49
C ARG A 13 12.89 7.18 -46.75
N ARG A 14 12.62 7.59 -47.99
CA ARG A 14 11.26 7.88 -48.47
C ARG A 14 10.74 6.77 -49.37
N GLU A 15 9.56 6.28 -49.09
CA GLU A 15 8.91 5.25 -49.90
C GLU A 15 7.44 5.66 -50.15
N PRO A 16 6.82 5.23 -51.26
CA PRO A 16 5.36 5.35 -51.40
C PRO A 16 4.62 4.62 -50.30
N LEU A 17 3.48 5.16 -49.85
CA LEU A 17 2.65 4.51 -48.86
C LEU A 17 2.17 3.14 -49.36
N ASP A 18 2.57 2.12 -48.64
CA ASP A 18 2.14 0.71 -48.89
C ASP A 18 1.17 0.25 -47.82
N ILE A 19 -0.10 0.21 -48.20
CA ILE A 19 -1.20 -0.17 -47.31
C ILE A 19 -1.11 -1.65 -46.90
N SER A 20 -0.50 -2.49 -47.74
CA SER A 20 -0.36 -3.91 -47.38
C SER A 20 0.49 -4.15 -46.15
N LYS A 21 1.47 -3.25 -45.94
CA LYS A 21 2.29 -3.25 -44.70
C LYS A 21 1.47 -2.84 -43.48
N ILE A 22 0.63 -1.82 -43.61
CA ILE A 22 -0.26 -1.37 -42.52
C ILE A 22 -1.28 -2.49 -42.19
N ARG A 23 -1.89 -3.06 -43.23
CA ARG A 23 -2.90 -4.13 -43.09
C ARG A 23 -2.39 -5.34 -42.32
N LYS A 24 -1.11 -5.69 -42.43
CA LYS A 24 -0.52 -6.78 -41.66
C LYS A 24 -0.68 -6.55 -40.17
N TYR A 25 -0.43 -5.32 -39.71
CA TYR A 25 -0.51 -4.96 -38.29
C TYR A 25 -1.96 -4.75 -37.82
N THR A 26 -2.77 -4.05 -38.60
CA THR A 26 -4.17 -3.79 -38.23
C THR A 26 -4.98 -5.05 -38.19
N LYS A 27 -4.76 -5.98 -39.13
CA LYS A 27 -5.41 -7.30 -39.13
C LYS A 27 -5.01 -8.13 -37.93
N ALA A 28 -3.70 -8.20 -37.61
CA ALA A 28 -3.19 -8.91 -36.45
C ALA A 28 -3.70 -8.30 -35.13
N ALA A 29 -3.85 -6.97 -35.07
CA ALA A 29 -4.40 -6.32 -33.89
C ALA A 29 -5.87 -6.62 -33.63
N CYS A 30 -6.66 -6.86 -34.68
CA CYS A 30 -8.09 -7.19 -34.58
C CYS A 30 -8.36 -8.71 -34.48
N GLU A 31 -7.37 -9.56 -34.67
CA GLU A 31 -7.52 -11.01 -34.71
C GLU A 31 -8.11 -11.58 -33.41
N GLY A 32 -9.19 -12.37 -33.53
CA GLY A 32 -9.81 -13.01 -32.37
C GLY A 32 -10.60 -12.09 -31.44
N LEU A 33 -10.88 -10.86 -31.88
CA LEU A 33 -11.67 -9.89 -31.10
C LEU A 33 -13.03 -9.63 -31.81
N ASP A 34 -14.11 -9.75 -31.05
CA ASP A 34 -15.45 -9.48 -31.53
C ASP A 34 -15.74 -7.97 -31.59
N GLY A 35 -16.54 -7.53 -32.58
CA GLY A 35 -17.04 -6.16 -32.70
C GLY A 35 -15.99 -5.14 -33.16
N VAL A 36 -14.86 -5.60 -33.71
CA VAL A 36 -13.80 -4.75 -34.29
C VAL A 36 -13.50 -5.18 -35.74
N ASP A 37 -13.23 -4.20 -36.60
CA ASP A 37 -12.89 -4.43 -38.02
C ASP A 37 -11.65 -3.61 -38.38
N TYR A 38 -10.63 -4.30 -38.89
CA TYR A 38 -9.41 -3.64 -39.36
C TYR A 38 -9.66 -2.69 -40.53
N SER A 39 -10.66 -2.96 -41.37
CA SER A 39 -11.01 -2.10 -42.50
C SER A 39 -11.57 -0.76 -42.01
N GLU A 40 -12.41 -0.78 -40.98
CA GLU A 40 -12.92 0.44 -40.32
C GLU A 40 -11.76 1.27 -39.74
N LEU A 41 -10.84 0.62 -39.02
CA LEU A 41 -9.66 1.28 -38.48
C LEU A 41 -8.79 1.89 -39.58
N GLU A 42 -8.50 1.14 -40.64
CA GLU A 42 -7.69 1.62 -41.77
C GLU A 42 -8.32 2.81 -42.48
N LEU A 43 -9.63 2.79 -42.69
CA LEU A 43 -10.32 3.86 -43.37
C LEU A 43 -10.24 5.17 -42.59
N ASP A 44 -10.58 5.12 -41.32
CA ASP A 44 -10.59 6.31 -40.44
C ASP A 44 -9.16 6.86 -40.20
N ALA A 45 -8.16 6.00 -40.04
CA ALA A 45 -6.77 6.44 -39.90
C ALA A 45 -6.24 7.07 -41.19
N LYS A 46 -6.57 6.50 -42.38
CA LYS A 46 -6.11 7.01 -43.68
C LYS A 46 -6.58 8.41 -43.95
N LEU A 47 -7.76 8.79 -43.48
CA LEU A 47 -8.27 10.16 -43.63
C LEU A 47 -7.38 11.22 -42.96
N GLN A 48 -6.50 10.79 -42.04
CA GLN A 48 -5.58 11.65 -41.30
C GLN A 48 -4.15 11.65 -41.91
N PHE A 49 -3.84 10.76 -42.90
CA PHE A 49 -2.51 10.67 -43.46
C PHE A 49 -2.25 11.82 -44.45
N ARG A 50 -1.02 12.34 -44.39
CA ARG A 50 -0.51 13.42 -45.24
C ARG A 50 0.75 13.00 -45.99
N ASP A 51 1.09 13.67 -47.07
CA ASP A 51 2.36 13.42 -47.73
C ASP A 51 3.52 13.78 -46.83
N GLY A 52 4.57 12.93 -46.82
CA GLY A 52 5.70 13.05 -45.94
C GLY A 52 5.47 12.57 -44.52
N ILE A 53 4.36 11.87 -44.24
CA ILE A 53 4.08 11.28 -42.92
C ILE A 53 5.15 10.25 -42.55
N THR A 54 5.58 10.26 -41.28
CA THR A 54 6.56 9.26 -40.79
C THR A 54 5.87 7.95 -40.42
N THR A 55 6.63 6.85 -40.36
CA THR A 55 6.10 5.56 -39.89
C THR A 55 5.66 5.62 -38.43
N GLU A 56 6.26 6.48 -37.61
CA GLU A 56 5.87 6.73 -36.22
C GLU A 56 4.52 7.46 -36.17
N GLU A 57 4.36 8.52 -36.95
CA GLU A 57 3.06 9.24 -37.05
C GLU A 57 1.94 8.35 -37.58
N ILE A 58 2.21 7.42 -38.48
CA ILE A 58 1.23 6.41 -38.93
C ILE A 58 0.83 5.52 -37.78
N GLN A 59 1.79 5.02 -36.99
CA GLN A 59 1.55 4.17 -35.84
C GLN A 59 0.75 4.89 -34.76
N ASP A 60 1.13 6.11 -34.43
CA ASP A 60 0.42 6.95 -33.46
C ASP A 60 -1.01 7.24 -33.92
N THR A 61 -1.20 7.50 -35.21
CA THR A 61 -2.54 7.73 -35.79
C THR A 61 -3.43 6.47 -35.69
N LEU A 62 -2.87 5.29 -35.96
CA LEU A 62 -3.59 4.03 -35.83
C LEU A 62 -4.00 3.76 -34.38
N ILE A 63 -3.07 3.96 -33.45
CA ILE A 63 -3.32 3.81 -32.00
C ILE A 63 -4.41 4.78 -31.56
N LYS A 64 -4.27 6.07 -31.87
CA LYS A 64 -5.26 7.10 -31.51
C LYS A 64 -6.63 6.79 -32.10
N THR A 65 -6.69 6.40 -33.36
CA THR A 65 -7.96 6.05 -34.01
C THR A 65 -8.64 4.87 -33.31
N ALA A 66 -7.87 3.87 -32.87
CA ALA A 66 -8.40 2.74 -32.11
C ALA A 66 -8.87 3.17 -30.71
N VAL A 67 -8.11 4.04 -30.03
CA VAL A 67 -8.48 4.59 -28.71
C VAL A 67 -9.78 5.40 -28.78
N ASP A 68 -9.93 6.24 -29.80
CA ASP A 68 -11.14 7.08 -29.99
C ASP A 68 -12.40 6.23 -30.24
N LYS A 69 -12.25 4.97 -30.62
CA LYS A 69 -13.35 4.01 -30.85
C LYS A 69 -13.76 3.23 -29.59
N ILE A 70 -13.05 3.36 -28.50
CA ILE A 70 -13.36 2.64 -27.26
C ILE A 70 -14.67 3.18 -26.68
N ASP A 71 -15.69 2.32 -26.63
CA ASP A 71 -16.99 2.66 -26.05
C ASP A 71 -17.65 1.43 -25.41
N ILE A 72 -18.72 1.67 -24.67
CA ILE A 72 -19.54 0.63 -24.02
C ILE A 72 -19.99 -0.43 -25.03
N ASP A 73 -20.41 -0.01 -26.22
CA ASP A 73 -20.86 -0.91 -27.28
C ASP A 73 -19.72 -1.57 -28.06
N LYS A 74 -18.51 -1.05 -27.96
CA LYS A 74 -17.32 -1.51 -28.70
C LYS A 74 -16.08 -1.58 -27.79
N PRO A 75 -16.12 -2.31 -26.65
CA PRO A 75 -15.05 -2.31 -25.65
C PRO A 75 -13.74 -2.92 -26.16
N ASN A 76 -13.79 -3.82 -27.15
CA ASN A 76 -12.61 -4.54 -27.65
C ASN A 76 -11.63 -3.66 -28.45
N TRP A 77 -12.01 -2.45 -28.86
CA TRP A 77 -11.07 -1.49 -29.41
C TRP A 77 -9.93 -1.14 -28.43
N ASN A 78 -10.17 -1.33 -27.15
CA ASN A 78 -9.15 -1.21 -26.11
C ASN A 78 -7.98 -2.21 -26.33
N PHE A 79 -8.29 -3.45 -26.68
CA PHE A 79 -7.26 -4.46 -26.98
C PHE A 79 -6.59 -4.22 -28.33
N VAL A 80 -7.32 -3.71 -29.34
CA VAL A 80 -6.73 -3.32 -30.62
C VAL A 80 -5.69 -2.23 -30.42
N ALA A 81 -6.02 -1.16 -29.68
CA ALA A 81 -5.10 -0.09 -29.35
C ALA A 81 -3.87 -0.60 -28.60
N ALA A 82 -4.08 -1.48 -27.61
CA ALA A 82 -2.99 -2.12 -26.85
C ALA A 82 -2.03 -2.90 -27.75
N ARG A 83 -2.55 -3.72 -28.64
CA ARG A 83 -1.73 -4.54 -29.55
C ARG A 83 -0.95 -3.72 -30.54
N LEU A 84 -1.54 -2.66 -31.08
CA LEU A 84 -0.82 -1.69 -31.92
C LEU A 84 0.33 -1.03 -31.17
N PHE A 85 0.09 -0.62 -29.92
CA PHE A 85 1.14 -0.07 -29.07
C PHE A 85 2.24 -1.08 -28.77
N LEU A 86 1.89 -2.34 -28.51
CA LEU A 86 2.86 -3.42 -28.28
C LEU A 86 3.76 -3.66 -29.49
N TYR A 87 3.21 -3.64 -30.71
CA TYR A 87 4.02 -3.81 -31.92
C TYR A 87 5.05 -2.69 -32.09
N ASP A 88 4.68 -1.46 -31.79
CA ASP A 88 5.62 -0.35 -31.76
C ASP A 88 6.70 -0.55 -30.68
N LEU A 89 6.29 -0.93 -29.47
CA LEU A 89 7.22 -1.19 -28.37
C LEU A 89 8.22 -2.31 -28.72
N TYR A 90 7.78 -3.40 -29.34
CA TYR A 90 8.68 -4.46 -29.81
C TYR A 90 9.73 -3.91 -30.76
N HIS A 91 9.33 -3.16 -31.77
CA HIS A 91 10.27 -2.53 -32.73
C HIS A 91 11.25 -1.57 -32.06
N ARG A 92 10.80 -0.79 -31.11
CA ARG A 92 11.66 0.17 -30.39
C ARG A 92 12.72 -0.52 -29.53
N VAL A 93 12.40 -1.68 -28.96
CA VAL A 93 13.30 -2.42 -28.07
C VAL A 93 14.20 -3.40 -28.83
N THR A 94 13.67 -4.13 -29.80
CA THR A 94 14.37 -5.26 -30.45
C THR A 94 14.73 -5.00 -31.90
N GLY A 95 14.12 -4.02 -32.56
CA GLY A 95 14.24 -3.75 -33.98
C GLY A 95 13.34 -4.59 -34.89
N TYR A 96 12.53 -5.49 -34.32
CA TYR A 96 11.56 -6.32 -35.04
C TYR A 96 10.31 -6.59 -34.22
N THR A 97 9.30 -7.27 -34.79
CA THR A 97 8.04 -7.57 -34.09
C THR A 97 8.18 -8.86 -33.28
N GLY A 98 8.87 -8.82 -32.16
CA GLY A 98 9.05 -9.98 -31.30
C GLY A 98 10.03 -9.75 -30.16
N TYR A 99 10.22 -10.81 -29.36
CA TYR A 99 11.12 -10.84 -28.22
C TYR A 99 12.52 -11.29 -28.64
N ASN A 100 13.53 -10.57 -28.17
CA ASN A 100 14.91 -11.04 -28.20
C ASN A 100 15.21 -11.88 -26.95
N HIS A 101 16.37 -12.56 -26.95
CA HIS A 101 16.78 -13.44 -25.85
C HIS A 101 17.03 -12.65 -24.56
N LEU A 102 16.70 -13.25 -23.41
CA LEU A 102 16.93 -12.67 -22.08
C LEU A 102 18.36 -12.16 -21.86
N ARG A 103 19.35 -12.84 -22.43
CA ARG A 103 20.75 -12.42 -22.33
C ARG A 103 20.96 -11.02 -22.89
N GLU A 104 20.40 -10.73 -24.06
CA GLU A 104 20.50 -9.42 -24.70
C GLU A 104 19.79 -8.34 -23.86
N TYR A 105 18.65 -8.69 -23.26
CA TYR A 105 17.93 -7.81 -22.33
C TYR A 105 18.80 -7.42 -21.12
N PHE A 106 19.37 -8.42 -20.42
CA PHE A 106 20.22 -8.15 -19.26
C PHE A 106 21.48 -7.35 -19.63
N GLU A 107 22.17 -7.74 -20.70
CA GLU A 107 23.37 -7.01 -21.18
C GLU A 107 23.07 -5.55 -21.55
N ARG A 108 21.93 -5.31 -22.17
CA ARG A 108 21.48 -3.94 -22.50
C ARG A 108 21.19 -3.14 -21.23
N GLY A 109 20.49 -3.73 -20.27
CA GLY A 109 20.16 -3.09 -19.00
C GLY A 109 21.38 -2.83 -18.10
N GLU A 110 22.32 -3.75 -18.05
CA GLU A 110 23.59 -3.59 -17.32
C GLU A 110 24.46 -2.49 -17.96
N ARG A 111 24.58 -2.46 -19.29
CA ARG A 111 25.30 -1.38 -20.00
C ARG A 111 24.68 -0.01 -19.76
N ALA A 112 23.35 0.06 -19.64
CA ALA A 112 22.64 1.29 -19.29
C ALA A 112 22.78 1.66 -17.81
N GLY A 113 23.38 0.81 -16.97
CA GLY A 113 23.52 1.00 -15.52
C GLY A 113 22.18 0.94 -14.77
N ARG A 114 21.18 0.28 -15.36
CA ARG A 114 19.81 0.22 -14.82
C ARG A 114 19.47 -1.12 -14.18
N ILE A 115 20.01 -2.22 -14.68
CA ILE A 115 19.82 -3.56 -14.14
C ILE A 115 20.98 -3.93 -13.22
N LEU A 116 20.67 -4.62 -12.13
CA LEU A 116 21.62 -5.06 -11.12
C LEU A 116 22.62 -6.05 -11.72
N PRO A 117 23.93 -5.74 -11.74
CA PRO A 117 24.95 -6.69 -12.19
C PRO A 117 24.97 -7.97 -11.35
N GLY A 118 25.25 -9.10 -11.96
CA GLY A 118 25.35 -10.38 -11.27
C GLY A 118 24.02 -11.13 -11.07
N LEU A 119 22.89 -10.54 -11.45
CA LEU A 119 21.60 -11.22 -11.34
C LEU A 119 21.47 -12.36 -12.36
N LYS A 120 21.84 -12.12 -13.62
CA LYS A 120 21.73 -13.10 -14.69
C LYS A 120 22.63 -14.33 -14.49
N GLU A 121 23.76 -14.18 -13.83
CA GLU A 121 24.71 -15.27 -13.55
C GLU A 121 24.19 -16.31 -12.56
N LYS A 122 23.15 -15.94 -11.79
CA LYS A 122 22.51 -16.83 -10.81
C LYS A 122 21.56 -17.86 -11.45
N TYR A 123 21.31 -17.77 -12.75
CA TYR A 123 20.30 -18.55 -13.47
C TYR A 123 20.83 -19.18 -14.75
N ASP A 124 20.14 -20.21 -15.21
CA ASP A 124 20.21 -20.69 -16.59
C ASP A 124 19.29 -19.83 -17.46
N LEU A 125 19.87 -18.90 -18.21
CA LEU A 125 19.11 -17.95 -19.02
C LEU A 125 18.44 -18.62 -20.22
N ASP A 126 18.98 -19.69 -20.76
CA ASP A 126 18.40 -20.38 -21.91
C ASP A 126 17.13 -21.13 -21.47
N ASP A 127 17.16 -21.75 -20.29
CA ASP A 127 15.98 -22.38 -19.68
C ASP A 127 14.86 -21.35 -19.39
N LEU A 128 15.20 -20.22 -18.75
CA LEU A 128 14.22 -19.19 -18.47
C LEU A 128 13.69 -18.49 -19.74
N ASN A 129 14.56 -18.27 -20.72
CA ASN A 129 14.15 -17.67 -21.99
C ASN A 129 13.12 -18.54 -22.73
N SER A 130 13.32 -19.85 -22.72
CA SER A 130 12.38 -20.81 -23.33
C SER A 130 11.02 -20.83 -22.61
N TYR A 131 10.98 -20.42 -21.35
CA TYR A 131 9.79 -20.39 -20.52
C TYR A 131 8.95 -19.13 -20.69
N ILE A 132 9.51 -18.04 -21.21
CA ILE A 132 8.80 -16.78 -21.45
C ILE A 132 7.66 -17.02 -22.46
N LYS A 133 6.51 -16.37 -22.18
CA LYS A 133 5.28 -16.48 -22.94
C LYS A 133 4.86 -15.11 -23.52
N PRO A 134 5.40 -14.72 -24.70
CA PRO A 134 5.06 -13.45 -25.33
C PRO A 134 3.57 -13.25 -25.57
N GLU A 135 2.83 -14.34 -25.81
CA GLU A 135 1.38 -14.33 -26.01
C GLU A 135 0.59 -13.78 -24.82
N ARG A 136 1.18 -13.75 -23.62
CA ARG A 136 0.58 -13.13 -22.43
C ARG A 136 0.47 -11.61 -22.55
N ASP A 137 1.18 -10.98 -23.46
CA ASP A 137 1.05 -9.56 -23.75
C ASP A 137 -0.33 -9.21 -24.35
N LEU A 138 -1.02 -10.17 -24.98
CA LEU A 138 -2.33 -9.94 -25.58
C LEU A 138 -3.45 -9.70 -24.56
N GLN A 139 -3.20 -9.94 -23.27
CA GLN A 139 -4.17 -9.64 -22.22
C GLN A 139 -4.19 -8.17 -21.78
N PHE A 140 -3.20 -7.37 -22.16
CA PHE A 140 -3.16 -5.96 -21.81
C PHE A 140 -4.29 -5.16 -22.45
N THR A 141 -4.94 -4.33 -21.64
CA THR A 141 -5.72 -3.20 -22.13
C THR A 141 -4.78 -2.09 -22.60
N TYR A 142 -5.27 -1.12 -23.36
CA TYR A 142 -4.45 0.01 -23.79
C TYR A 142 -3.92 0.81 -22.61
N LEU A 143 -4.79 1.16 -21.66
CA LEU A 143 -4.36 1.86 -20.46
C LEU A 143 -3.39 1.02 -19.61
N GLY A 144 -3.58 -0.30 -19.57
CA GLY A 144 -2.69 -1.23 -18.86
C GLY A 144 -1.27 -1.24 -19.42
N ILE A 145 -1.12 -1.44 -20.73
CA ILE A 145 0.22 -1.43 -21.36
C ILE A 145 0.84 -0.03 -21.35
N LYS A 146 0.04 1.01 -21.50
CA LYS A 146 0.51 2.39 -21.42
C LYS A 146 1.04 2.72 -20.02
N THR A 147 0.33 2.28 -18.98
CA THR A 147 0.75 2.42 -17.58
C THR A 147 2.04 1.64 -17.32
N LEU A 148 2.15 0.40 -17.84
CA LEU A 148 3.39 -0.37 -17.73
C LEU A 148 4.57 0.37 -18.38
N TYR A 149 4.36 0.91 -19.58
CA TYR A 149 5.38 1.64 -20.32
C TYR A 149 5.81 2.94 -19.62
N ASP A 150 4.85 3.72 -19.14
CA ASP A 150 5.14 5.03 -18.55
C ASP A 150 5.81 4.92 -17.18
N ARG A 151 5.43 3.92 -16.36
CA ARG A 151 5.81 3.84 -14.95
C ARG A 151 6.78 2.73 -14.58
N TYR A 152 6.80 1.61 -15.31
CA TYR A 152 7.49 0.40 -14.88
C TYR A 152 8.59 -0.07 -15.82
N ILE A 153 8.42 0.10 -17.13
CA ILE A 153 9.44 -0.26 -18.10
C ILE A 153 10.69 0.61 -17.90
N ILE A 154 11.82 -0.06 -17.72
CA ILE A 154 13.11 0.61 -17.57
C ILE A 154 13.47 1.29 -18.89
N LYS A 155 13.95 2.52 -18.78
CA LYS A 155 14.42 3.34 -19.90
C LYS A 155 15.87 3.73 -19.69
N ASP A 156 16.59 3.93 -20.79
CA ASP A 156 17.94 4.47 -20.78
C ASP A 156 17.96 5.99 -20.46
N LYS A 157 19.14 6.60 -20.55
CA LYS A 157 19.31 8.04 -20.27
C LYS A 157 18.62 8.94 -21.29
N GLU A 158 18.44 8.45 -22.49
CA GLU A 158 17.76 9.10 -23.60
C GLU A 158 16.25 8.82 -23.62
N ASN A 159 15.75 8.16 -22.56
CA ASN A 159 14.34 7.79 -22.38
C ASN A 159 13.84 6.70 -23.37
N ASN A 160 14.73 5.91 -23.94
CA ASN A 160 14.36 4.77 -24.78
C ASN A 160 14.06 3.55 -23.91
N PRO A 161 12.99 2.79 -24.20
CA PRO A 161 12.70 1.57 -23.48
C PRO A 161 13.75 0.49 -23.74
N ILE A 162 14.16 -0.22 -22.70
CA ILE A 162 15.18 -1.27 -22.80
C ILE A 162 14.68 -2.67 -22.50
N GLU A 163 13.40 -2.81 -22.15
CA GLU A 163 12.78 -4.09 -21.85
C GLU A 163 11.35 -4.20 -22.42
N LEU A 164 10.91 -5.43 -22.60
CA LEU A 164 9.55 -5.78 -23.00
C LEU A 164 8.76 -6.31 -21.79
N PRO A 165 7.41 -6.34 -21.83
CA PRO A 165 6.62 -6.69 -20.67
C PRO A 165 7.00 -8.03 -20.02
N GLN A 166 7.15 -9.10 -20.80
CA GLN A 166 7.49 -10.40 -20.24
C GLN A 166 8.94 -10.50 -19.75
N GLN A 167 9.85 -9.68 -20.30
CA GLN A 167 11.21 -9.54 -19.78
C GLN A 167 11.20 -8.82 -18.43
N LEU A 168 10.37 -7.79 -18.28
CA LEU A 168 10.15 -7.11 -17.01
C LEU A 168 9.64 -8.11 -15.95
N PHE A 169 8.60 -8.85 -16.24
CA PHE A 169 8.02 -9.80 -15.29
C PHE A 169 8.99 -10.92 -14.92
N MET A 170 9.74 -11.44 -15.90
CA MET A 170 10.78 -12.45 -15.62
C MET A 170 11.94 -11.85 -14.81
N GLY A 171 12.36 -10.63 -15.10
CA GLY A 171 13.39 -9.93 -14.33
C GLY A 171 13.01 -9.71 -12.87
N VAL A 172 11.76 -9.31 -12.61
CA VAL A 172 11.20 -9.22 -11.26
C VAL A 172 11.17 -10.58 -10.58
N ALA A 173 10.69 -11.60 -11.26
CA ALA A 173 10.63 -12.97 -10.73
C ALA A 173 12.03 -13.52 -10.39
N MET A 174 13.01 -13.31 -11.26
CA MET A 174 14.41 -13.69 -11.01
C MET A 174 14.99 -12.95 -9.81
N PHE A 175 14.72 -11.64 -9.68
CA PHE A 175 15.18 -10.87 -8.52
C PHE A 175 14.59 -11.42 -7.22
N LEU A 176 13.30 -11.69 -7.19
CA LEU A 176 12.62 -12.21 -5.98
C LEU A 176 13.00 -13.66 -5.64
N ALA A 177 13.41 -14.46 -6.61
CA ALA A 177 13.80 -15.85 -6.40
C ALA A 177 15.30 -16.06 -6.14
N GLN A 178 16.12 -14.99 -6.17
CA GLN A 178 17.58 -15.15 -6.13
C GLN A 178 18.13 -15.80 -4.85
N ASN A 179 17.37 -15.78 -3.76
CA ASN A 179 17.75 -16.42 -2.49
C ASN A 179 17.18 -17.85 -2.32
N GLU A 180 16.40 -18.32 -3.28
CA GLU A 180 15.81 -19.66 -3.25
C GLU A 180 16.83 -20.71 -3.69
N THR A 181 17.53 -21.29 -2.72
CA THR A 181 18.58 -22.30 -2.95
C THR A 181 18.38 -23.60 -2.17
N ASN A 182 17.33 -23.65 -1.34
CA ASN A 182 17.06 -24.80 -0.50
C ASN A 182 16.37 -25.91 -1.33
N PRO A 183 16.99 -27.09 -1.49
CA PRO A 183 16.37 -28.20 -2.23
C PRO A 183 15.09 -28.72 -1.58
N ASN A 184 14.93 -28.53 -0.27
CA ASN A 184 13.73 -28.94 0.46
C ASN A 184 12.54 -28.00 0.21
N SER A 185 12.76 -26.84 -0.41
CA SER A 185 11.69 -25.93 -0.80
C SER A 185 10.86 -26.44 -1.99
N ILE A 186 11.41 -27.39 -2.74
CA ILE A 186 10.74 -27.95 -3.92
C ILE A 186 9.69 -28.97 -3.47
N PRO A 187 8.42 -28.82 -3.87
CA PRO A 187 7.35 -29.78 -3.60
C PRO A 187 7.70 -31.18 -4.12
N ASN A 188 7.26 -32.23 -3.41
CA ASN A 188 7.61 -33.60 -3.74
C ASN A 188 7.20 -34.00 -5.17
N GLU A 189 6.09 -33.51 -5.65
CA GLU A 189 5.56 -33.74 -7.01
C GLU A 189 6.38 -33.07 -8.13
N ASP A 190 7.27 -32.14 -7.79
CA ASP A 190 8.09 -31.41 -8.75
C ASP A 190 9.60 -31.74 -8.62
N LYS A 191 9.99 -32.56 -7.66
CA LYS A 191 11.41 -32.87 -7.40
C LYS A 191 12.13 -33.56 -8.57
N ASP A 192 11.43 -34.30 -9.36
CA ASP A 192 11.95 -34.94 -10.57
C ASP A 192 12.19 -33.99 -11.74
N LYS A 193 11.61 -32.78 -11.66
CA LYS A 193 11.74 -31.72 -12.66
C LYS A 193 12.87 -30.73 -12.37
N VAL A 194 13.51 -30.87 -11.21
CA VAL A 194 14.50 -29.89 -10.71
C VAL A 194 15.78 -30.63 -10.31
N ASP A 195 16.91 -30.14 -10.79
CA ASP A 195 18.20 -30.60 -10.27
C ASP A 195 18.44 -30.01 -8.86
N LEU A 196 18.14 -30.80 -7.84
CA LEU A 196 18.22 -30.40 -6.44
C LEU A 196 19.64 -30.10 -5.94
N ASN A 197 20.68 -30.53 -6.69
CA ASN A 197 22.08 -30.25 -6.40
C ASN A 197 22.58 -28.96 -7.07
N ASN A 198 21.76 -28.36 -7.94
CA ASN A 198 22.13 -27.17 -8.68
C ASN A 198 21.32 -25.96 -8.19
N PRO A 199 21.93 -25.02 -7.47
CA PRO A 199 21.25 -23.81 -7.01
C PRO A 199 20.59 -23.00 -8.14
N LYS A 200 21.13 -23.02 -9.35
CA LYS A 200 20.52 -22.34 -10.50
C LYS A 200 19.19 -22.99 -10.90
N SER A 201 19.12 -24.32 -10.82
CA SER A 201 17.88 -25.06 -11.12
C SER A 201 16.79 -24.75 -10.10
N ILE A 202 17.13 -24.71 -8.80
CA ILE A 202 16.19 -24.39 -7.72
C ILE A 202 15.68 -22.95 -7.85
N ARG A 203 16.57 -21.98 -8.08
CA ARG A 203 16.19 -20.58 -8.33
C ARG A 203 15.31 -20.48 -9.58
N GLY A 204 15.67 -21.18 -10.64
CA GLY A 204 14.90 -21.21 -11.89
C GLY A 204 13.47 -21.73 -11.70
N TYR A 205 13.29 -22.75 -10.88
CA TYR A 205 11.96 -23.26 -10.53
C TYR A 205 11.10 -22.17 -9.87
N TRP A 206 11.61 -21.50 -8.84
CA TRP A 206 10.87 -20.45 -8.16
C TRP A 206 10.67 -19.20 -9.04
N ALA A 207 11.66 -18.83 -9.85
CA ALA A 207 11.51 -17.74 -10.81
C ALA A 207 10.37 -18.01 -11.80
N LYS A 208 10.23 -19.23 -12.30
CA LYS A 208 9.11 -19.65 -13.16
C LYS A 208 7.76 -19.56 -12.44
N LYS A 209 7.69 -20.01 -11.19
CA LYS A 209 6.45 -19.91 -10.37
C LYS A 209 6.07 -18.45 -10.13
N PHE A 210 7.01 -17.59 -9.77
CA PHE A 210 6.78 -16.17 -9.57
C PHE A 210 6.39 -15.46 -10.86
N TYR A 211 7.09 -15.76 -11.96
CA TYR A 211 6.76 -15.24 -13.28
C TYR A 211 5.33 -15.60 -13.70
N ASP A 212 4.92 -16.84 -13.50
CA ASP A 212 3.60 -17.29 -13.89
C ASP A 212 2.48 -16.50 -13.21
N VAL A 213 2.52 -16.35 -11.90
CA VAL A 213 1.45 -15.65 -11.18
C VAL A 213 1.41 -14.15 -11.51
N ILE A 214 2.58 -13.53 -11.74
CA ILE A 214 2.68 -12.11 -12.13
C ILE A 214 2.22 -11.92 -13.57
N SER A 215 2.76 -12.68 -14.51
CA SER A 215 2.52 -12.50 -15.93
C SER A 215 1.12 -12.93 -16.38
N LYS A 216 0.46 -13.82 -15.65
CA LYS A 216 -0.96 -14.17 -15.82
C LYS A 216 -1.91 -13.18 -15.16
N PHE A 217 -1.39 -12.18 -14.45
CA PHE A 217 -2.17 -11.21 -13.65
C PHE A 217 -3.02 -11.87 -12.55
N GLU A 218 -2.57 -12.97 -12.01
CA GLU A 218 -3.19 -13.65 -10.87
C GLU A 218 -2.84 -12.98 -9.55
N VAL A 219 -1.59 -12.53 -9.43
CA VAL A 219 -1.08 -11.69 -8.35
C VAL A 219 -0.26 -10.56 -8.95
N MET A 220 -0.42 -9.36 -8.44
CA MET A 220 0.49 -8.27 -8.79
C MET A 220 1.16 -7.74 -7.53
N VAL A 221 2.48 -7.65 -7.59
CA VAL A 221 3.28 -7.05 -6.53
C VAL A 221 3.12 -5.53 -6.53
N ALA A 222 3.36 -4.91 -5.39
CA ALA A 222 3.24 -3.46 -5.24
C ALA A 222 4.12 -2.69 -6.23
N THR A 223 3.73 -1.45 -6.52
CA THR A 223 4.42 -0.58 -7.48
C THR A 223 5.94 -0.50 -7.25
N PRO A 224 6.47 -0.28 -6.04
CA PRO A 224 7.93 -0.23 -5.86
C PRO A 224 8.61 -1.57 -6.16
N THR A 225 7.99 -2.69 -5.81
CA THR A 225 8.53 -4.02 -6.10
C THR A 225 8.58 -4.26 -7.62
N LEU A 226 7.47 -3.96 -8.32
CA LEU A 226 7.40 -4.14 -9.77
C LEU A 226 8.37 -3.23 -10.53
N SER A 227 8.50 -1.98 -10.09
CA SER A 227 9.39 -1.01 -10.72
C SER A 227 10.87 -1.31 -10.47
N ASN A 228 11.24 -1.68 -9.24
CA ASN A 228 12.61 -1.63 -8.75
C ASN A 228 13.29 -2.99 -8.58
N ALA A 229 12.54 -4.07 -8.42
CA ALA A 229 13.11 -5.41 -8.43
C ALA A 229 13.84 -5.63 -9.77
N ARG A 230 15.03 -6.18 -9.78
CA ARG A 230 16.01 -6.27 -10.89
C ARG A 230 16.86 -5.02 -11.11
N THR A 231 16.54 -3.88 -10.55
CA THR A 231 17.27 -2.63 -10.80
C THR A 231 18.40 -2.40 -9.79
N THR A 232 19.30 -1.48 -10.13
CA THR A 232 20.34 -1.01 -9.21
C THR A 232 19.78 -0.23 -8.00
N ARG A 233 18.51 0.15 -8.03
CA ARG A 233 17.80 0.88 -6.97
C ARG A 233 16.62 0.05 -6.43
N HIS A 234 16.90 -1.09 -5.83
CA HIS A 234 15.91 -2.07 -5.39
C HIS A 234 15.31 -1.77 -4.00
N GLN A 235 14.82 -0.54 -3.81
CA GLN A 235 13.88 -0.23 -2.73
C GLN A 235 12.49 -0.74 -3.16
N LEU A 236 11.95 -1.74 -2.43
CA LEU A 236 10.79 -2.52 -2.84
C LEU A 236 9.54 -2.25 -2.00
N SER A 237 9.69 -1.57 -0.86
CA SER A 237 8.60 -1.33 0.08
C SER A 237 7.75 -0.13 -0.30
N SER A 238 6.43 -0.23 -0.11
CA SER A 238 5.49 0.81 -0.52
C SER A 238 5.35 1.93 0.49
N CYS A 239 5.31 1.60 1.78
CA CYS A 239 5.00 2.53 2.86
C CYS A 239 5.83 2.28 4.10
N TYR A 240 5.89 3.32 4.93
CA TYR A 240 6.53 3.32 6.23
C TYR A 240 5.62 3.97 7.27
N VAL A 241 5.61 3.40 8.47
CA VAL A 241 4.78 3.90 9.57
C VAL A 241 5.66 4.13 10.79
N GLY A 242 5.58 5.32 11.36
CA GLY A 242 6.38 5.70 12.51
C GLY A 242 5.63 6.56 13.51
N SER A 243 6.31 6.89 14.59
CA SER A 243 5.78 7.71 15.68
C SER A 243 6.81 8.73 16.12
N MET A 244 6.36 9.97 16.31
CA MET A 244 7.21 11.09 16.72
C MET A 244 7.36 11.16 18.24
N ASN A 245 8.54 11.48 18.69
CA ASN A 245 8.78 11.81 20.09
C ASN A 245 8.58 13.32 20.32
N ASP A 246 8.40 13.73 21.58
CA ASP A 246 8.21 15.12 21.98
C ASP A 246 9.49 15.77 22.50
N ASN A 247 10.57 15.67 21.72
CA ASN A 247 11.82 16.41 21.98
C ASN A 247 12.46 16.84 20.66
N ILE A 248 13.24 17.90 20.69
CA ILE A 248 13.76 18.54 19.48
C ILE A 248 14.65 17.60 18.65
N GLU A 249 15.51 16.84 19.29
CA GLU A 249 16.41 15.89 18.61
C GLU A 249 15.60 14.81 17.91
N GLY A 250 14.66 14.19 18.63
CA GLY A 250 13.79 13.13 18.06
C GLY A 250 12.92 13.62 16.90
N ILE A 251 12.37 14.83 17.00
CA ILE A 251 11.58 15.44 15.92
C ILE A 251 12.43 15.61 14.65
N PHE A 252 13.66 16.12 14.77
CA PHE A 252 14.53 16.33 13.63
C PHE A 252 15.11 15.01 13.09
N ASP A 253 15.35 14.02 13.93
CA ASP A 253 15.71 12.67 13.49
C ASP A 253 14.58 12.06 12.67
N ASP A 254 13.33 12.18 13.12
CA ASP A 254 12.15 11.71 12.39
C ASP A 254 11.96 12.45 11.05
N TYR A 255 12.20 13.75 10.99
CA TYR A 255 12.17 14.51 9.73
C TYR A 255 13.23 14.03 8.75
N LYS A 256 14.43 13.75 9.22
CA LYS A 256 15.49 13.14 8.39
C LYS A 256 15.07 11.79 7.86
N GLU A 257 14.46 10.93 8.69
CA GLU A 257 13.92 9.64 8.27
C GLU A 257 12.85 9.80 7.22
N MET A 258 11.84 10.67 7.45
CA MET A 258 10.77 10.94 6.49
C MET A 258 11.33 11.39 5.13
N ALA A 259 12.30 12.30 5.13
CA ALA A 259 12.94 12.80 3.92
C ALA A 259 13.65 11.68 3.15
N LEU A 260 14.40 10.83 3.83
CA LEU A 260 15.09 9.69 3.23
C LEU A 260 14.10 8.66 2.67
N LEU A 261 13.05 8.32 3.41
CA LEU A 261 12.02 7.38 2.99
C LEU A 261 11.24 7.90 1.78
N SER A 262 10.87 9.19 1.79
CA SER A 262 10.20 9.85 0.66
C SER A 262 11.07 9.85 -0.59
N LYS A 263 12.35 10.22 -0.47
CA LYS A 263 13.31 10.21 -1.58
C LYS A 263 13.36 8.87 -2.32
N PHE A 264 13.22 7.77 -1.61
CA PHE A 264 13.25 6.43 -2.20
C PHE A 264 11.86 5.87 -2.58
N GLY A 265 10.83 6.71 -2.57
CA GLY A 265 9.53 6.38 -3.13
C GLY A 265 8.53 5.78 -2.15
N GLY A 266 8.82 5.82 -0.84
CA GLY A 266 7.90 5.34 0.19
C GLY A 266 6.80 6.35 0.53
N GLY A 267 5.55 5.87 0.65
CA GLY A 267 4.49 6.60 1.33
C GLY A 267 4.73 6.59 2.85
N ILE A 268 4.29 7.61 3.56
CA ILE A 268 4.59 7.79 4.98
C ILE A 268 3.31 7.99 5.79
N GLY A 269 3.19 7.26 6.90
CA GLY A 269 2.20 7.53 7.94
C GLY A 269 2.91 7.76 9.27
N TRP A 270 2.64 8.87 9.94
CA TRP A 270 3.37 9.22 11.16
C TRP A 270 2.44 9.74 12.26
N ASP A 271 2.62 9.21 13.47
CA ASP A 271 1.87 9.63 14.65
C ASP A 271 2.51 10.86 15.32
N PHE A 272 1.72 11.89 15.53
CA PHE A 272 2.09 13.14 16.19
C PHE A 272 1.43 13.33 17.55
N SER A 273 0.72 12.34 18.07
CA SER A 273 -0.11 12.47 19.28
C SER A 273 0.67 12.81 20.54
N LYS A 274 1.97 12.54 20.57
CA LYS A 274 2.84 12.86 21.72
C LYS A 274 3.34 14.32 21.75
N ILE A 275 3.26 15.04 20.63
CA ILE A 275 3.74 16.43 20.57
C ILE A 275 2.90 17.29 21.51
N ARG A 276 3.56 18.00 22.41
CA ARG A 276 2.91 18.89 23.37
C ARG A 276 2.06 19.97 22.70
N ALA A 277 0.98 20.34 23.37
CA ALA A 277 0.00 21.29 22.86
C ALA A 277 0.47 22.74 22.84
N LEU A 278 -0.23 23.57 22.10
CA LEU A 278 -0.07 25.03 22.12
C LEU A 278 -0.18 25.56 23.55
N GLY A 279 0.79 26.35 23.97
CA GLY A 279 0.84 26.93 25.31
C GLY A 279 1.35 25.99 26.41
N SER A 280 1.82 24.80 26.06
CA SER A 280 2.46 23.90 27.00
C SER A 280 3.79 24.41 27.52
N PHE A 281 4.38 23.68 28.45
CA PHE A 281 5.66 24.05 29.10
C PHE A 281 6.87 23.75 28.20
N ILE A 282 7.86 24.63 28.21
CA ILE A 282 9.23 24.39 27.76
C ILE A 282 10.17 24.87 28.88
N ASP A 283 11.02 24.02 29.40
CA ASP A 283 11.96 24.32 30.49
C ASP A 283 11.29 25.06 31.68
N ASN A 284 10.16 24.57 32.13
CA ASN A 284 9.33 25.16 33.18
C ASN A 284 8.69 26.51 32.83
N HIS A 285 8.80 27.01 31.61
CA HIS A 285 8.12 28.22 31.15
C HIS A 285 6.77 27.85 30.56
N LYS A 286 5.69 28.26 31.21
CA LYS A 286 4.30 28.08 30.70
C LYS A 286 4.05 28.96 29.48
N ASN A 287 3.18 28.54 28.58
CA ASN A 287 2.83 29.22 27.33
C ASN A 287 4.01 29.37 26.34
N ALA A 288 5.02 28.54 26.44
CA ALA A 288 6.20 28.60 25.58
C ALA A 288 6.09 27.72 24.30
N ALA A 289 5.34 26.62 24.36
CA ALA A 289 5.22 25.71 23.23
C ALA A 289 4.28 26.22 22.13
N GLY A 290 4.67 26.01 20.87
CA GLY A 290 3.88 26.37 19.68
C GLY A 290 2.77 25.38 19.30
N GLY A 291 2.70 24.23 19.99
CA GLY A 291 1.77 23.14 19.68
C GLY A 291 2.20 22.28 18.49
N VAL A 292 1.30 21.41 18.03
CA VAL A 292 1.59 20.45 16.95
C VAL A 292 1.61 21.10 15.56
N ILE A 293 0.85 22.17 15.31
CA ILE A 293 0.66 22.75 13.97
C ILE A 293 1.96 23.23 13.32
N PRO A 294 2.89 23.93 13.99
CA PRO A 294 4.16 24.31 13.38
C PRO A 294 4.99 23.11 12.89
N TRP A 295 4.98 22.01 13.63
CA TRP A 295 5.68 20.78 13.24
C TRP A 295 5.03 20.12 12.04
N LEU A 296 3.71 20.15 11.94
CA LEU A 296 2.98 19.69 10.76
C LEU A 296 3.26 20.58 9.54
N LYS A 297 3.46 21.88 9.72
CA LYS A 297 3.87 22.77 8.61
C LYS A 297 5.24 22.38 8.06
N ILE A 298 6.21 22.09 8.92
CA ILE A 298 7.52 21.58 8.48
C ILE A 298 7.37 20.23 7.75
N THR A 299 6.52 19.35 8.26
CA THR A 299 6.23 18.06 7.61
C THR A 299 5.65 18.25 6.20
N ASN A 300 4.74 19.23 6.04
CA ASN A 300 4.19 19.61 4.75
C ASN A 300 5.28 20.06 3.77
N ASP A 301 6.20 20.89 4.25
CA ASP A 301 7.29 21.41 3.42
C ASP A 301 8.30 20.31 3.06
N ILE A 302 8.53 19.33 3.93
CA ILE A 302 9.30 18.13 3.61
C ILE A 302 8.62 17.32 2.49
N ALA A 303 7.29 17.12 2.57
CA ALA A 303 6.54 16.40 1.54
C ALA A 303 6.63 17.07 0.17
N ILE A 304 6.66 18.41 0.14
CA ILE A 304 6.83 19.19 -1.08
C ILE A 304 8.27 19.19 -1.57
N ALA A 305 9.24 19.35 -0.65
CA ALA A 305 10.65 19.54 -1.00
C ALA A 305 11.33 18.24 -1.44
N VAL A 306 10.88 17.09 -0.93
CA VAL A 306 11.51 15.79 -1.20
C VAL A 306 10.61 14.95 -2.11
N ASP A 307 10.72 15.24 -3.40
CA ASP A 307 10.04 14.45 -4.43
C ASP A 307 10.61 13.04 -4.54
N GLN A 308 9.72 12.12 -4.89
CA GLN A 308 10.07 10.74 -5.20
C GLN A 308 10.79 10.66 -6.57
N LEU A 309 12.10 10.95 -6.57
CA LEU A 309 12.98 10.94 -7.76
C LEU A 309 12.50 11.85 -8.91
N GLY A 310 11.79 12.94 -8.61
CA GLY A 310 11.26 13.87 -9.63
C GLY A 310 10.07 13.32 -10.43
N THR A 311 9.57 12.14 -10.09
CA THR A 311 8.45 11.50 -10.80
C THR A 311 7.13 11.60 -10.06
N ARG A 312 7.18 11.86 -8.75
CA ARG A 312 5.98 11.95 -7.87
C ARG A 312 6.24 12.90 -6.71
N LYS A 313 5.20 13.57 -6.25
CA LYS A 313 5.25 14.34 -5.00
C LYS A 313 5.36 13.42 -3.80
N GLY A 314 6.08 13.83 -2.76
CA GLY A 314 6.07 13.16 -1.47
C GLY A 314 4.66 13.15 -0.88
N ALA A 315 4.29 12.08 -0.20
CA ALA A 315 2.97 11.93 0.40
C ALA A 315 3.09 11.44 1.84
N ILE A 316 2.57 12.22 2.78
CA ILE A 316 2.66 11.96 4.22
C ILE A 316 1.28 12.07 4.85
N ALA A 317 0.81 10.99 5.48
CA ALA A 317 -0.33 11.02 6.38
C ALA A 317 0.14 11.30 7.81
N VAL A 318 -0.56 12.22 8.46
CA VAL A 318 -0.26 12.64 9.84
C VAL A 318 -1.42 12.28 10.75
N TYR A 319 -1.11 11.55 11.81
CA TYR A 319 -2.08 10.97 12.73
C TYR A 319 -2.06 11.72 14.06
N ILE A 320 -3.25 11.92 14.65
CA ILE A 320 -3.42 12.46 15.98
C ILE A 320 -4.60 11.77 16.69
N GLU A 321 -4.51 11.63 18.00
CA GLU A 321 -5.66 11.16 18.81
C GLU A 321 -6.61 12.34 19.14
N PRO A 322 -7.93 12.13 19.12
CA PRO A 322 -8.90 13.23 19.27
C PRO A 322 -8.97 13.87 20.66
N TRP A 323 -8.29 13.33 21.66
CA TRP A 323 -8.15 13.94 22.97
C TRP A 323 -7.04 14.97 23.05
N HIS A 324 -6.22 15.12 22.00
CA HIS A 324 -5.16 16.14 21.94
C HIS A 324 -5.74 17.56 21.99
N MET A 325 -5.16 18.43 22.78
CA MET A 325 -5.64 19.80 22.98
C MET A 325 -5.74 20.61 21.67
N ASP A 326 -4.86 20.36 20.71
CA ASP A 326 -4.80 21.06 19.42
C ASP A 326 -5.71 20.42 18.34
N ILE A 327 -6.59 19.49 18.70
CA ILE A 327 -7.41 18.74 17.72
C ILE A 327 -8.23 19.66 16.79
N LEU A 328 -8.76 20.77 17.30
CA LEU A 328 -9.57 21.68 16.48
C LEU A 328 -8.75 22.37 15.38
N ASP A 329 -7.53 22.77 15.71
CA ASP A 329 -6.59 23.36 14.74
C ASP A 329 -6.09 22.31 13.74
N PHE A 330 -5.88 21.09 14.20
CA PHE A 330 -5.53 19.97 13.33
C PHE A 330 -6.61 19.67 12.28
N LEU A 331 -7.88 19.72 12.66
CA LEU A 331 -8.99 19.54 11.72
C LEU A 331 -9.06 20.65 10.66
N ASP A 332 -8.56 21.83 10.98
CA ASP A 332 -8.56 22.98 10.05
C ASP A 332 -7.35 23.00 9.09
N LEU A 333 -6.46 22.01 9.11
CA LEU A 333 -5.21 22.00 8.32
C LEU A 333 -5.40 22.20 6.82
N LYS A 334 -6.48 21.68 6.25
CA LYS A 334 -6.77 21.72 4.80
C LYS A 334 -7.77 22.81 4.39
N LYS A 335 -8.20 23.68 5.31
CA LYS A 335 -9.12 24.78 4.98
C LYS A 335 -8.48 25.81 4.08
N ASN A 336 -9.24 26.29 3.11
CA ASN A 336 -8.83 27.36 2.18
C ASN A 336 -8.94 28.78 2.78
N SER A 337 -9.28 28.90 4.07
CA SER A 337 -9.45 30.16 4.76
C SER A 337 -8.62 30.18 6.05
N GLY A 338 -8.32 31.38 6.56
CA GLY A 338 -7.53 31.59 7.77
C GLY A 338 -6.04 31.82 7.48
N GLU A 339 -5.22 31.70 8.50
CA GLU A 339 -3.78 31.95 8.40
C GLU A 339 -3.05 30.80 7.68
N GLU A 340 -2.37 31.08 6.58
CA GLU A 340 -1.59 30.09 5.81
C GLU A 340 -0.52 29.38 6.64
N ARG A 341 0.04 30.05 7.65
CA ARG A 341 1.01 29.46 8.58
C ARG A 341 0.44 28.29 9.38
N ARG A 342 -0.88 28.21 9.49
CA ARG A 342 -1.60 27.16 10.23
C ARG A 342 -2.24 26.14 9.30
N ARG A 343 -1.85 26.12 8.03
CA ARG A 343 -2.36 25.22 6.98
C ARG A 343 -1.26 24.30 6.49
N ALA A 344 -1.66 23.09 6.12
CA ALA A 344 -0.80 22.05 5.57
C ALA A 344 -1.57 21.26 4.50
N HIS A 345 -1.76 21.90 3.34
CA HIS A 345 -2.62 21.39 2.28
C HIS A 345 -2.14 20.11 1.62
N ASP A 346 -0.82 19.85 1.61
CA ASP A 346 -0.20 18.70 0.97
C ASP A 346 -0.11 17.48 1.90
N LEU A 347 -0.47 17.62 3.17
CA LEU A 347 -0.58 16.50 4.11
C LEU A 347 -1.94 15.83 4.03
N PHE A 348 -1.98 14.58 4.51
CA PHE A 348 -3.19 13.78 4.66
C PHE A 348 -3.49 13.59 6.16
N PRO A 349 -4.32 14.46 6.75
CA PRO A 349 -4.71 14.32 8.14
C PRO A 349 -5.48 13.03 8.38
N ALA A 350 -5.23 12.39 9.51
CA ALA A 350 -5.90 11.18 9.96
C ALA A 350 -6.11 11.20 11.48
N LEU A 351 -7.17 10.56 11.95
CA LEU A 351 -7.48 10.44 13.36
C LEU A 351 -7.26 9.02 13.86
N TRP A 352 -6.69 8.90 15.05
CA TRP A 352 -6.49 7.66 15.77
C TRP A 352 -7.44 7.62 16.96
N ILE A 353 -8.65 7.05 16.75
CA ILE A 353 -9.83 7.24 17.57
C ILE A 353 -9.98 6.11 18.59
N PRO A 354 -9.93 6.40 19.91
CA PRO A 354 -10.25 5.40 20.94
C PRO A 354 -11.76 5.13 21.04
N ASP A 355 -12.13 3.93 21.46
CA ASP A 355 -13.54 3.52 21.66
C ASP A 355 -14.27 4.49 22.58
N LEU A 356 -13.63 4.99 23.63
CA LEU A 356 -14.25 5.90 24.58
C LEU A 356 -14.80 7.17 23.91
N PHE A 357 -14.09 7.71 22.90
CA PHE A 357 -14.61 8.85 22.15
C PHE A 357 -15.91 8.51 21.43
N MET A 358 -15.97 7.38 20.74
CA MET A 358 -17.16 6.94 20.02
C MET A 358 -18.34 6.66 20.96
N LYS A 359 -18.10 6.07 22.13
CA LYS A 359 -19.09 5.90 23.18
C LYS A 359 -19.64 7.25 23.67
N ARG A 360 -18.76 8.22 23.94
CA ARG A 360 -19.16 9.58 24.36
C ARG A 360 -19.96 10.31 23.29
N VAL A 361 -19.69 10.08 22.01
CA VAL A 361 -20.51 10.61 20.91
C VAL A 361 -21.92 10.01 20.93
N GLU A 362 -22.07 8.71 21.12
CA GLU A 362 -23.38 8.07 21.20
C GLU A 362 -24.18 8.53 22.41
N GLU A 363 -23.53 8.69 23.55
CA GLU A 363 -24.15 9.08 24.82
C GLU A 363 -24.41 10.61 24.92
N ASP A 364 -24.04 11.40 23.90
CA ASP A 364 -24.06 12.87 23.90
C ASP A 364 -23.28 13.46 25.10
N GLY A 365 -22.16 12.81 25.44
CA GLY A 365 -21.34 13.13 26.60
C GLY A 365 -20.31 14.23 26.33
N LEU A 366 -19.62 14.61 27.41
CA LEU A 366 -18.48 15.51 27.33
C LEU A 366 -17.22 14.73 26.95
N TRP A 367 -16.33 15.40 26.23
CA TRP A 367 -15.01 14.92 25.87
C TRP A 367 -13.95 15.88 26.37
N THR A 368 -12.94 15.39 27.05
CA THR A 368 -11.88 16.21 27.62
C THR A 368 -10.64 16.16 26.74
N LEU A 369 -10.16 17.32 26.37
CA LEU A 369 -8.91 17.52 25.64
C LEU A 369 -7.78 17.73 26.65
N PHE A 370 -6.63 17.10 26.40
CA PHE A 370 -5.46 17.14 27.26
C PHE A 370 -4.22 17.61 26.52
N ASP A 371 -3.27 18.17 27.30
CA ASP A 371 -1.92 18.39 26.82
C ASP A 371 -1.11 17.08 26.91
N PRO A 372 -0.59 16.54 25.80
CA PRO A 372 0.22 15.33 25.83
C PRO A 372 1.48 15.42 26.70
N TYR A 373 1.96 16.61 26.97
CA TYR A 373 3.09 16.81 27.91
C TYR A 373 2.78 16.24 29.30
N GLU A 374 1.53 16.36 29.75
CA GLU A 374 1.07 15.89 31.07
C GLU A 374 0.41 14.50 31.00
N THR A 375 -0.02 14.04 29.82
CA THR A 375 -0.86 12.84 29.65
C THR A 375 -0.38 11.95 28.50
N GLY A 376 0.88 12.08 28.10
CA GLY A 376 1.43 11.38 26.92
C GLY A 376 1.42 9.86 27.00
N ASP A 377 1.30 9.29 28.21
CA ASP A 377 1.13 7.86 28.44
C ASP A 377 -0.20 7.29 27.88
N LEU A 378 -1.20 8.15 27.64
CA LEU A 378 -2.43 7.74 26.95
C LEU A 378 -2.16 7.16 25.57
N THR A 379 -1.09 7.58 24.90
CA THR A 379 -0.68 7.04 23.59
C THR A 379 -0.19 5.59 23.67
N ASN A 380 0.18 5.12 24.85
CA ASN A 380 0.67 3.76 25.11
C ASN A 380 -0.45 2.80 25.55
N LEU A 381 -1.67 3.27 25.70
CA LEU A 381 -2.80 2.53 26.25
C LEU A 381 -3.93 2.38 25.24
N TYR A 382 -4.72 1.31 25.37
CA TYR A 382 -5.94 1.08 24.61
C TYR A 382 -6.95 0.28 25.45
N GLY A 383 -8.19 0.20 25.00
CA GLY A 383 -9.24 -0.55 25.68
C GLY A 383 -9.55 -0.01 27.08
N GLU A 384 -9.81 -0.92 28.01
CA GLU A 384 -10.18 -0.58 29.39
C GLU A 384 -9.07 0.18 30.14
N GLU A 385 -7.82 -0.13 29.88
CA GLU A 385 -6.69 0.58 30.49
C GLU A 385 -6.62 2.04 30.05
N PHE A 386 -6.87 2.30 28.76
CA PHE A 386 -6.99 3.67 28.25
C PHE A 386 -8.18 4.38 28.91
N GLU A 387 -9.37 3.78 28.95
CA GLU A 387 -10.57 4.38 29.53
C GLU A 387 -10.36 4.73 31.01
N LYS A 388 -9.79 3.82 31.76
CA LYS A 388 -9.46 4.06 33.18
C LYS A 388 -8.52 5.21 33.37
N LYS A 389 -7.43 5.25 32.61
CA LYS A 389 -6.42 6.32 32.71
C LYS A 389 -6.96 7.66 32.24
N TYR A 390 -7.73 7.66 31.17
CA TYR A 390 -8.39 8.86 30.65
C TYR A 390 -9.34 9.48 31.70
N ILE A 391 -10.18 8.67 32.35
CA ILE A 391 -11.11 9.12 33.40
C ILE A 391 -10.34 9.60 34.63
N GLU A 392 -9.21 8.98 34.99
CA GLU A 392 -8.33 9.47 36.06
C GLU A 392 -7.87 10.89 35.74
N TYR A 393 -7.40 11.16 34.52
CA TYR A 393 -7.00 12.49 34.09
C TYR A 393 -8.15 13.49 34.04
N GLU A 394 -9.36 13.07 33.65
CA GLU A 394 -10.54 13.94 33.67
C GLU A 394 -10.85 14.47 35.09
N ASN A 395 -10.59 13.67 36.12
CA ASN A 395 -10.86 13.99 37.51
C ASN A 395 -9.73 14.76 38.20
N ARG A 396 -8.53 14.82 37.62
CA ARG A 396 -7.43 15.60 38.14
C ARG A 396 -7.67 17.08 37.90
N GLU A 397 -7.39 17.93 38.91
CA GLU A 397 -7.51 19.39 38.81
C GLU A 397 -6.18 20.11 38.55
N ASP A 398 -5.09 19.42 38.72
CA ASP A 398 -3.72 19.90 38.61
C ASP A 398 -3.13 19.86 37.19
N ILE A 399 -3.87 19.42 36.20
CA ILE A 399 -3.44 19.32 34.81
C ILE A 399 -4.21 20.26 33.87
N THR A 400 -3.57 20.63 32.77
CA THR A 400 -4.17 21.44 31.73
C THR A 400 -5.18 20.62 30.90
N LYS A 401 -6.45 21.06 30.92
CA LYS A 401 -7.52 20.36 30.18
C LYS A 401 -8.59 21.32 29.72
N ARG A 402 -9.34 20.90 28.70
CA ARG A 402 -10.49 21.59 28.12
C ARG A 402 -11.62 20.62 27.83
N LYS A 403 -12.83 20.92 28.25
CA LYS A 403 -14.00 20.08 27.94
C LYS A 403 -14.74 20.61 26.73
N VAL A 404 -15.13 19.70 25.85
CA VAL A 404 -15.97 19.95 24.67
C VAL A 404 -17.09 18.90 24.62
N LYS A 405 -18.16 19.16 23.88
CA LYS A 405 -19.16 18.12 23.60
C LYS A 405 -18.60 17.13 22.57
N ALA A 406 -18.59 15.85 22.89
CA ALA A 406 -18.10 14.81 21.97
C ALA A 406 -18.82 14.85 20.61
N LYS A 407 -20.13 15.04 20.64
CA LYS A 407 -20.99 15.11 19.45
C LYS A 407 -20.67 16.31 18.57
N GLU A 408 -20.34 17.47 19.14
CA GLU A 408 -19.96 18.66 18.36
C GLU A 408 -18.59 18.48 17.72
N LEU A 409 -17.63 17.86 18.41
CA LEU A 409 -16.34 17.51 17.81
C LEU A 409 -16.51 16.49 16.68
N TRP A 410 -17.36 15.47 16.86
CA TRP A 410 -17.67 14.49 15.83
C TRP A 410 -18.34 15.12 14.59
N LYS A 411 -19.28 16.06 14.79
CA LYS A 411 -19.87 16.82 13.69
C LYS A 411 -18.81 17.59 12.90
N LYS A 412 -17.86 18.23 13.59
CA LYS A 412 -16.76 18.92 12.92
C LYS A 412 -15.89 17.96 12.13
N ILE A 413 -15.56 16.80 12.70
CA ILE A 413 -14.80 15.77 12.00
C ILE A 413 -15.50 15.32 10.71
N LEU A 414 -16.80 15.02 10.78
CA LEU A 414 -17.58 14.60 9.62
C LEU A 414 -17.70 15.71 8.56
N LEU A 415 -17.82 16.96 8.98
CA LEU A 415 -17.86 18.10 8.06
C LEU A 415 -16.55 18.24 7.30
N GLU A 416 -15.42 18.25 7.99
CA GLU A 416 -14.10 18.34 7.35
C GLU A 416 -13.85 17.14 6.41
N TYR A 417 -14.30 15.95 6.82
CA TYR A 417 -14.20 14.75 6.01
C TYR A 417 -15.02 14.87 4.71
N TYR A 418 -16.22 15.42 4.81
CA TYR A 418 -17.06 15.67 3.65
C TYR A 418 -16.48 16.76 2.71
N GLU A 419 -15.96 17.86 3.27
CA GLU A 419 -15.44 18.98 2.49
C GLU A 419 -14.09 18.69 1.82
N THR A 420 -13.22 17.91 2.45
CA THR A 420 -11.82 17.73 2.01
C THR A 420 -11.43 16.28 1.70
N GLY A 421 -12.30 15.30 1.97
CA GLY A 421 -11.95 13.87 1.91
C GLY A 421 -11.08 13.39 3.08
N ASN A 422 -10.70 14.29 3.96
CA ASN A 422 -9.91 14.05 5.17
C ASN A 422 -10.62 14.67 6.41
N PRO A 423 -10.29 14.27 7.64
CA PRO A 423 -9.28 13.29 8.04
C PRO A 423 -9.72 11.84 7.74
N PHE A 424 -8.77 10.94 7.49
CA PHE A 424 -9.05 9.51 7.54
C PHE A 424 -9.42 9.10 8.97
N LEU A 425 -10.28 8.09 9.11
CA LEU A 425 -10.69 7.61 10.42
C LEU A 425 -10.10 6.24 10.70
N CYS A 426 -9.30 6.12 11.75
CA CYS A 426 -8.75 4.86 12.21
C CYS A 426 -9.15 4.63 13.67
N PHE A 427 -9.54 3.41 13.99
CA PHE A 427 -10.06 3.04 15.31
C PHE A 427 -8.97 2.33 16.13
N LYS A 428 -8.45 3.03 17.12
CA LYS A 428 -7.35 2.59 17.97
C LYS A 428 -7.60 1.24 18.63
N ASP A 429 -8.76 1.06 19.22
CA ASP A 429 -9.09 -0.15 19.96
C ASP A 429 -9.38 -1.33 19.02
N ASN A 430 -10.09 -1.11 17.93
CA ASN A 430 -10.31 -2.15 16.92
C ASN A 430 -8.99 -2.66 16.32
N ALA A 431 -8.02 -1.76 16.15
CA ALA A 431 -6.69 -2.12 15.69
C ALA A 431 -5.92 -2.93 16.72
N ASN A 432 -5.81 -2.43 17.95
CA ASN A 432 -4.97 -3.02 18.99
C ASN A 432 -5.55 -4.29 19.61
N LYS A 433 -6.87 -4.39 19.77
CA LYS A 433 -7.55 -5.61 20.24
C LYS A 433 -7.30 -6.80 19.31
N ARG A 434 -6.92 -6.57 18.06
CA ARG A 434 -6.64 -7.58 17.05
C ARG A 434 -5.18 -7.59 16.58
N ASN A 435 -4.28 -7.02 17.37
CA ASN A 435 -2.85 -7.01 17.10
C ASN A 435 -2.24 -8.38 17.41
N GLN A 436 -1.75 -9.08 16.41
CA GLN A 436 -1.11 -10.38 16.56
C GLN A 436 0.22 -10.32 17.33
N ASN A 437 0.83 -9.12 17.40
CA ASN A 437 2.11 -8.88 18.05
C ASN A 437 1.98 -7.91 19.25
N ASP A 438 0.89 -8.04 20.03
CA ASP A 438 0.62 -7.19 21.19
C ASP A 438 1.66 -7.30 22.32
N HIS A 439 2.42 -8.40 22.36
CA HIS A 439 3.52 -8.63 23.30
C HIS A 439 4.76 -7.77 23.03
N SER A 440 4.94 -7.28 21.82
CA SER A 440 6.16 -6.56 21.40
C SER A 440 5.94 -5.06 21.16
N GLY A 441 4.76 -4.54 21.45
CA GLY A 441 4.46 -3.12 21.30
C GLY A 441 2.98 -2.81 21.06
N ILE A 442 2.72 -1.58 20.67
CA ILE A 442 1.38 -1.07 20.39
C ILE A 442 1.32 -0.47 18.98
N ILE A 443 0.16 -0.57 18.34
CA ILE A 443 -0.14 0.12 17.09
C ILE A 443 -0.59 1.54 17.43
N ARG A 444 0.11 2.56 16.87
CA ARG A 444 -0.11 3.99 17.19
C ARG A 444 -0.71 4.78 16.02
N SER A 445 -0.63 4.25 14.83
CA SER A 445 -1.13 4.86 13.60
C SER A 445 -1.20 3.82 12.48
N SER A 446 -1.60 4.26 11.30
CA SER A 446 -1.54 3.47 10.08
C SER A 446 -0.63 4.15 9.04
N ASN A 447 -0.53 3.56 7.86
CA ASN A 447 0.19 4.14 6.74
C ASN A 447 -0.64 5.24 6.04
N LEU A 448 -0.14 5.70 4.91
CA LEU A 448 -0.81 6.72 4.10
C LEU A 448 -2.21 6.29 3.62
N CYS A 449 -2.39 5.02 3.29
CA CYS A 449 -3.65 4.49 2.73
C CYS A 449 -4.50 3.68 3.73
N THR A 450 -4.15 3.70 5.00
CA THR A 450 -4.93 3.16 6.14
C THR A 450 -5.17 1.64 6.18
N GLU A 451 -4.32 0.85 5.50
CA GLU A 451 -4.42 -0.62 5.55
C GLU A 451 -3.38 -1.29 6.44
N ILE A 452 -2.30 -0.60 6.81
CA ILE A 452 -1.20 -1.16 7.59
C ILE A 452 -1.37 -0.88 9.08
N PHE A 453 -1.39 -1.94 9.85
CA PHE A 453 -1.55 -1.89 11.31
C PHE A 453 -0.46 -2.74 11.95
N GLN A 454 0.65 -2.09 12.28
CA GLN A 454 1.84 -2.69 12.86
C GLN A 454 2.33 -1.84 14.04
N ASN A 455 3.03 -2.48 14.96
CA ASN A 455 3.63 -1.79 16.09
C ASN A 455 4.64 -0.76 15.64
N THR A 456 4.57 0.43 16.24
CA THR A 456 5.57 1.48 16.09
C THR A 456 6.03 1.97 17.46
N GLU A 457 7.23 2.51 17.51
CA GLU A 457 7.79 3.09 18.72
C GLU A 457 8.61 4.32 18.33
N PRO A 458 8.40 5.48 18.99
CA PRO A 458 9.25 6.63 18.75
C PRO A 458 10.69 6.34 19.17
N ASN A 459 11.64 7.05 18.59
CA ASN A 459 13.02 7.03 19.09
C ASN A 459 13.05 7.49 20.54
N HIS A 460 13.86 6.85 21.35
CA HIS A 460 14.07 7.24 22.73
C HIS A 460 15.55 7.41 22.99
N TYR A 461 15.86 8.09 24.08
CA TYR A 461 17.22 8.40 24.45
C TYR A 461 17.54 7.76 25.79
N LYS A 462 18.77 7.29 25.94
CA LYS A 462 19.28 6.83 27.21
C LYS A 462 20.48 7.69 27.63
N VAL A 463 20.68 7.80 28.91
CA VAL A 463 21.88 8.40 29.46
C VAL A 463 22.92 7.29 29.60
N LYS A 464 23.96 7.37 28.80
CA LYS A 464 25.13 6.48 28.89
C LYS A 464 26.13 7.11 29.84
N VAL A 465 26.52 6.36 30.87
CA VAL A 465 27.57 6.73 31.79
C VAL A 465 28.77 5.81 31.57
N THR A 466 29.88 6.39 31.18
CA THR A 466 31.17 5.69 31.08
C THR A 466 31.98 5.97 32.30
N PHE A 467 32.49 4.93 32.98
CA PHE A 467 33.31 5.05 34.18
C PHE A 467 34.80 5.03 33.85
N GLU A 468 35.64 5.49 34.79
CA GLU A 468 37.11 5.48 34.62
C GLU A 468 37.72 4.10 34.36
N ASP A 469 37.05 3.04 34.81
CA ASP A 469 37.46 1.64 34.55
C ASP A 469 37.10 1.14 33.16
N GLY A 470 36.45 1.98 32.31
CA GLY A 470 35.97 1.67 30.97
C GLY A 470 34.64 0.94 30.93
N SER A 471 34.01 0.67 32.07
CA SER A 471 32.67 0.09 32.12
C SER A 471 31.59 1.14 31.74
N GLU A 472 30.47 0.67 31.20
CA GLU A 472 29.38 1.52 30.77
C GLU A 472 28.06 1.07 31.43
N GLU A 473 27.25 2.02 31.85
CA GLU A 473 25.86 1.81 32.30
C GLU A 473 24.90 2.72 31.53
N TYR A 474 23.69 2.21 31.27
CA TYR A 474 22.66 2.94 30.53
C TYR A 474 21.43 3.14 31.41
N PHE A 475 20.96 4.36 31.51
CA PHE A 475 19.79 4.76 32.28
C PHE A 475 18.71 5.31 31.33
N ASN A 476 17.45 4.99 31.57
CA ASN A 476 16.34 5.60 30.81
C ASN A 476 16.15 7.04 31.27
N GLU A 477 15.69 7.92 30.38
CA GLU A 477 15.40 9.32 30.72
C GLU A 477 14.34 9.44 31.85
N ASP A 478 13.45 8.46 31.95
CA ASP A 478 12.38 8.39 32.97
C ASP A 478 12.86 7.76 34.31
N ASP A 479 14.03 7.19 34.35
CA ASP A 479 14.61 6.52 35.55
C ASP A 479 15.36 7.48 36.47
N ASP A 480 14.78 8.62 36.82
CA ASP A 480 15.39 9.59 37.77
C ASP A 480 16.79 10.15 37.38
N VAL A 481 17.17 10.06 36.11
CA VAL A 481 18.41 10.64 35.57
C VAL A 481 18.08 11.76 34.59
N LYS A 482 18.24 13.02 35.03
CA LYS A 482 18.05 14.18 34.13
C LYS A 482 19.43 14.74 33.76
N VAL A 483 19.62 14.94 32.44
CA VAL A 483 20.82 15.60 31.89
C VAL A 483 20.39 16.94 31.29
N SER A 484 20.90 18.04 31.81
CA SER A 484 20.72 19.37 31.21
C SER A 484 21.93 19.78 30.37
N LEU A 485 21.67 20.41 29.20
CA LEU A 485 22.68 20.98 28.32
C LEU A 485 23.33 22.19 28.97
N GLY A 486 24.65 22.12 29.20
CA GLY A 486 25.48 23.24 29.68
C GLY A 486 26.21 23.01 31.00
N ASP A 487 25.52 22.57 32.02
CA ASP A 487 26.09 21.97 33.22
C ASP A 487 25.44 20.63 33.41
N VAL A 488 26.22 19.58 33.33
CA VAL A 488 25.73 18.20 33.45
C VAL A 488 25.22 17.96 34.86
N GLU A 489 23.92 18.16 35.03
CA GLU A 489 23.23 17.86 36.28
C GLU A 489 22.64 16.45 36.16
N VAL A 490 23.28 15.50 36.81
CA VAL A 490 22.74 14.13 36.89
C VAL A 490 21.96 14.01 38.19
N VAL A 491 20.66 13.76 38.08
CA VAL A 491 19.82 13.45 39.23
C VAL A 491 19.59 11.95 39.23
N VAL A 492 20.21 11.26 40.18
CA VAL A 492 20.02 9.82 40.37
C VAL A 492 19.07 9.62 41.55
N LYS A 493 17.93 9.00 41.31
CA LYS A 493 16.92 8.65 42.35
C LYS A 493 16.50 9.85 43.20
N GLY A 494 16.18 10.97 42.55
CA GLY A 494 15.71 12.18 43.25
C GLY A 494 16.78 12.96 44.01
N LYS A 495 18.04 12.54 43.96
CA LYS A 495 19.17 13.28 44.58
C LYS A 495 19.97 13.98 43.51
N LYS A 496 20.04 15.31 43.60
CA LYS A 496 20.89 16.16 42.79
C LYS A 496 22.37 15.88 43.09
N ILE A 497 23.12 15.34 42.11
CA ILE A 497 24.55 15.15 42.23
C ILE A 497 25.23 16.32 41.54
N THR A 498 25.67 17.29 42.36
CA THR A 498 26.28 18.55 41.91
C THR A 498 27.76 18.47 41.54
N SER A 499 28.38 17.33 41.76
CA SER A 499 29.74 17.06 41.28
C SER A 499 29.88 15.58 40.93
N LEU A 500 30.00 15.31 39.66
CA LEU A 500 30.09 13.96 39.09
C LEU A 500 31.44 13.33 39.43
N HIS A 501 31.50 12.66 40.59
CA HIS A 501 32.68 11.86 40.83
C HIS A 501 32.40 10.38 40.95
N TYR A 502 31.21 9.96 41.44
CA TYR A 502 30.90 8.55 41.65
C TYR A 502 29.41 8.23 41.52
N ILE A 503 29.12 7.18 40.81
CA ILE A 503 27.81 6.49 40.77
C ILE A 503 28.04 5.04 41.22
N ASN A 504 27.29 4.56 42.19
CA ASN A 504 27.43 3.20 42.76
C ASN A 504 28.88 2.83 43.17
N GLY A 505 29.65 3.79 43.65
CA GLY A 505 31.05 3.59 44.09
C GLY A 505 32.08 3.59 42.95
N LYS A 506 31.66 3.74 41.70
CA LYS A 506 32.54 3.87 40.52
C LYS A 506 32.68 5.33 40.11
N LYS A 507 33.90 5.72 39.78
CA LYS A 507 34.19 7.07 39.31
C LYS A 507 33.69 7.28 37.88
N VAL A 508 32.90 8.32 37.67
CA VAL A 508 32.33 8.69 36.37
C VAL A 508 33.35 9.44 35.52
N TYR A 509 33.49 9.05 34.26
CA TYR A 509 34.39 9.65 33.28
C TYR A 509 33.64 10.55 32.28
N ILE A 510 32.60 9.97 31.63
CA ILE A 510 31.79 10.67 30.63
C ILE A 510 30.31 10.34 30.84
N VAL A 511 29.45 11.33 30.63
CA VAL A 511 27.97 11.17 30.57
C VAL A 511 27.50 11.69 29.21
N GLU A 512 26.82 10.83 28.48
CA GLU A 512 26.33 11.12 27.13
C GLU A 512 24.85 10.78 27.02
N LYS A 513 24.08 11.62 26.32
CA LYS A 513 22.74 11.25 25.87
C LYS A 513 22.87 10.53 24.53
N VAL A 514 22.50 9.29 24.50
CA VAL A 514 22.63 8.43 23.30
C VAL A 514 21.27 8.03 22.77
N PRO A 515 21.05 8.11 21.46
CA PRO A 515 19.80 7.69 20.86
C PRO A 515 19.69 6.16 20.84
N PHE A 516 18.49 5.67 21.08
CA PHE A 516 18.08 4.30 20.82
C PHE A 516 16.95 4.32 19.81
N ASP A 517 17.14 3.57 18.74
CA ASP A 517 16.14 3.48 17.69
C ASP A 517 14.85 2.85 18.23
N GLY A 518 13.73 3.49 17.94
CA GLY A 518 12.41 2.93 18.13
C GLY A 518 12.05 1.89 17.04
N LYS A 519 10.78 1.80 16.70
CA LYS A 519 10.28 0.92 15.62
C LYS A 519 9.59 1.74 14.54
N THR A 520 10.06 1.62 13.30
CA THR A 520 9.38 2.13 12.10
C THR A 520 8.94 0.94 11.27
N ALA A 521 7.62 0.76 11.14
CA ALA A 521 7.02 -0.34 10.40
C ALA A 521 7.19 -0.18 8.89
N VAL A 522 7.21 -1.29 8.19
CA VAL A 522 7.46 -1.37 6.73
C VAL A 522 6.34 -2.16 6.06
N CYS A 523 5.90 -1.68 4.91
CA CYS A 523 4.84 -2.30 4.12
C CYS A 523 5.42 -3.00 2.88
N ASN A 524 5.31 -4.31 2.83
CA ASN A 524 5.67 -5.13 1.67
C ASN A 524 4.40 -5.77 1.13
N LEU A 525 3.89 -5.28 0.00
CA LEU A 525 2.53 -5.53 -0.45
C LEU A 525 2.47 -6.28 -1.79
N ALA A 526 1.42 -7.07 -1.93
CA ALA A 526 0.94 -7.63 -3.19
C ALA A 526 -0.57 -7.81 -3.12
N SER A 527 -1.22 -7.91 -4.26
CA SER A 527 -2.68 -8.10 -4.35
C SER A 527 -3.05 -9.26 -5.25
N VAL A 528 -3.91 -10.12 -4.74
CA VAL A 528 -4.55 -11.20 -5.51
C VAL A 528 -5.64 -10.61 -6.39
N ASN A 529 -5.66 -10.99 -7.65
CA ASN A 529 -6.72 -10.59 -8.58
C ASN A 529 -7.92 -11.54 -8.47
N LEU A 530 -8.96 -11.10 -7.78
CA LEU A 530 -10.15 -11.92 -7.52
C LEU A 530 -10.93 -12.31 -8.77
N SER A 531 -10.77 -11.58 -9.88
CA SER A 531 -11.39 -11.99 -11.16
C SER A 531 -10.79 -13.28 -11.70
N LYS A 532 -9.57 -13.62 -11.31
CA LYS A 532 -8.83 -14.82 -11.75
C LYS A 532 -8.63 -15.86 -10.65
N VAL A 533 -8.54 -15.43 -9.40
CA VAL A 533 -8.21 -16.26 -8.22
C VAL A 533 -9.40 -16.23 -7.27
N ASN A 534 -10.40 -17.05 -7.53
CA ASN A 534 -11.67 -17.00 -6.80
C ASN A 534 -12.32 -18.37 -6.57
N THR A 535 -11.58 -19.44 -6.79
CA THR A 535 -11.98 -20.82 -6.42
C THR A 535 -11.03 -21.35 -5.35
N PRO A 536 -11.47 -22.30 -4.53
CA PRO A 536 -10.61 -22.90 -3.50
C PRO A 536 -9.29 -23.45 -4.05
N GLU A 537 -9.34 -24.11 -5.20
CA GLU A 537 -8.18 -24.71 -5.85
C GLU A 537 -7.20 -23.64 -6.34
N LYS A 538 -7.73 -22.57 -6.94
CA LYS A 538 -6.90 -21.48 -7.47
C LYS A 538 -6.27 -20.67 -6.35
N ILE A 539 -7.00 -20.42 -5.26
CA ILE A 539 -6.48 -19.78 -4.06
C ILE A 539 -5.34 -20.63 -3.46
N ALA A 540 -5.53 -21.96 -3.36
CA ALA A 540 -4.53 -22.88 -2.85
C ALA A 540 -3.26 -22.93 -3.70
N GLU A 541 -3.38 -22.74 -5.03
CA GLU A 541 -2.24 -22.67 -5.95
C GLU A 541 -1.47 -21.34 -5.84
N VAL A 542 -2.17 -20.21 -5.78
CA VAL A 542 -1.60 -18.89 -6.00
C VAL A 542 -1.14 -18.21 -4.70
N VAL A 543 -1.92 -18.29 -3.64
CA VAL A 543 -1.60 -17.59 -2.38
C VAL A 543 -0.27 -18.02 -1.77
N PRO A 544 0.08 -19.31 -1.72
CA PRO A 544 1.40 -19.74 -1.22
C PRO A 544 2.58 -19.13 -1.97
N ILE A 545 2.45 -18.97 -3.28
CA ILE A 545 3.49 -18.36 -4.12
C ILE A 545 3.62 -16.87 -3.77
N ALA A 546 2.50 -16.17 -3.61
CA ALA A 546 2.47 -14.76 -3.24
C ALA A 546 3.13 -14.51 -1.86
N ILE A 547 2.84 -15.33 -0.86
CA ILE A 547 3.44 -15.23 0.47
C ILE A 547 4.95 -15.45 0.42
N ARG A 548 5.42 -16.44 -0.33
CA ARG A 548 6.87 -16.67 -0.51
C ARG A 548 7.56 -15.50 -1.19
N MET A 549 6.96 -14.94 -2.24
CA MET A 549 7.50 -13.73 -2.89
C MET A 549 7.64 -12.57 -1.92
N LEU A 550 6.60 -12.31 -1.12
CA LEU A 550 6.60 -11.21 -0.15
C LEU A 550 7.60 -11.42 0.98
N ASP A 551 7.78 -12.66 1.46
CA ASP A 551 8.81 -12.97 2.45
C ASP A 551 10.22 -12.69 1.88
N ASN A 552 10.46 -13.03 0.62
CA ASN A 552 11.72 -12.76 -0.04
C ASN A 552 12.00 -11.27 -0.24
N VAL A 553 10.96 -10.45 -0.44
CA VAL A 553 11.10 -8.98 -0.51
C VAL A 553 11.80 -8.43 0.72
N ILE A 554 11.50 -8.93 1.92
CA ILE A 554 12.07 -8.44 3.17
C ILE A 554 13.60 -8.53 3.18
N ASP A 555 14.15 -9.64 2.71
CA ASP A 555 15.60 -9.89 2.71
C ASP A 555 16.32 -9.22 1.53
N LEU A 556 15.61 -8.98 0.43
CA LEU A 556 16.17 -8.43 -0.81
C LEU A 556 16.03 -6.92 -0.93
N ASN A 557 15.20 -6.31 -0.08
CA ASN A 557 14.91 -4.89 -0.10
C ASN A 557 16.14 -4.05 0.28
N TYR A 558 16.33 -2.93 -0.41
CA TYR A 558 17.20 -1.87 0.06
C TYR A 558 16.45 -0.99 1.06
N TYR A 559 16.97 -0.85 2.25
CA TYR A 559 16.38 -0.05 3.31
C TYR A 559 17.12 1.30 3.44
N PRO A 560 16.46 2.43 3.11
CA PRO A 560 17.09 3.76 3.22
C PRO A 560 17.45 4.15 4.65
N VAL A 561 16.75 3.61 5.63
CA VAL A 561 16.91 3.88 7.05
C VAL A 561 17.13 2.57 7.81
N ARG A 562 18.17 2.51 8.64
CA ARG A 562 18.54 1.31 9.39
C ARG A 562 17.42 0.81 10.30
N LYS A 563 16.75 1.71 10.99
CA LYS A 563 15.64 1.39 11.90
C LYS A 563 14.53 0.60 11.18
N THR A 564 14.21 0.95 9.93
CA THR A 564 13.21 0.23 9.13
C THR A 564 13.66 -1.20 8.81
N LYS A 565 14.94 -1.39 8.52
CA LYS A 565 15.52 -2.72 8.30
C LYS A 565 15.43 -3.57 9.56
N ASP A 566 15.90 -3.03 10.69
CA ASP A 566 15.93 -3.75 11.96
C ASP A 566 14.51 -4.13 12.40
N THR A 567 13.53 -3.24 12.25
CA THR A 567 12.12 -3.51 12.54
C THR A 567 11.57 -4.61 11.63
N ASN A 568 11.76 -4.49 10.31
CA ASN A 568 11.17 -5.44 9.36
C ASN A 568 11.83 -6.82 9.43
N LEU A 569 13.13 -6.92 9.71
CA LEU A 569 13.78 -8.21 9.93
C LEU A 569 13.33 -8.91 11.22
N LYS A 570 12.93 -8.14 12.25
CA LYS A 570 12.44 -8.69 13.52
C LYS A 570 11.01 -9.20 13.44
N ASN A 571 10.11 -8.45 12.79
CA ASN A 571 8.69 -8.80 12.70
C ASN A 571 8.32 -9.48 11.38
N ARG A 572 9.16 -9.40 10.36
CA ARG A 572 8.95 -9.93 8.99
C ARG A 572 7.56 -9.66 8.43
N ALA A 573 7.15 -8.41 8.53
CA ALA A 573 5.83 -7.96 8.13
C ALA A 573 5.65 -7.96 6.61
N ILE A 574 4.54 -8.52 6.16
CA ILE A 574 4.04 -8.48 4.79
C ILE A 574 2.56 -8.11 4.77
N GLY A 575 2.02 -7.80 3.60
CA GLY A 575 0.60 -7.48 3.44
C GLY A 575 0.07 -7.99 2.10
N LEU A 576 -0.51 -9.18 2.10
CA LEU A 576 -1.25 -9.70 0.96
C LEU A 576 -2.68 -9.17 0.99
N GLY A 577 -3.09 -8.49 -0.08
CA GLY A 577 -4.43 -7.96 -0.28
C GLY A 577 -5.12 -8.53 -1.50
N ALA A 578 -6.14 -7.82 -1.98
CA ALA A 578 -6.95 -8.25 -3.11
C ALA A 578 -7.39 -7.06 -3.97
N MET A 579 -7.67 -7.33 -5.25
CA MET A 579 -8.27 -6.41 -6.21
C MET A 579 -9.23 -7.16 -7.13
N GLY A 580 -10.07 -6.44 -7.86
CA GLY A 580 -10.95 -7.06 -8.86
C GLY A 580 -12.27 -7.59 -8.31
N GLU A 581 -12.72 -7.17 -7.12
CA GLU A 581 -13.98 -7.66 -6.53
C GLU A 581 -15.19 -7.27 -7.39
N ALA A 582 -15.24 -6.04 -7.90
CA ALA A 582 -16.33 -5.60 -8.76
C ALA A 582 -16.42 -6.42 -10.06
N GLN A 583 -15.28 -6.73 -10.68
CA GLN A 583 -15.23 -7.59 -11.87
C GLN A 583 -15.68 -9.01 -11.53
N LEU A 584 -15.22 -9.58 -10.43
CA LEU A 584 -15.65 -10.90 -9.97
C LEU A 584 -17.18 -10.98 -9.82
N LEU A 585 -17.78 -10.00 -9.16
CA LEU A 585 -19.22 -9.98 -8.94
C LEU A 585 -19.99 -9.84 -10.25
N ALA A 586 -19.54 -8.97 -11.15
CA ALA A 586 -20.18 -8.78 -12.45
C ALA A 586 -20.10 -10.04 -13.32
N GLU A 587 -18.94 -10.70 -13.38
CA GLU A 587 -18.77 -11.95 -14.14
C GLU A 587 -19.58 -13.12 -13.57
N ARG A 588 -19.83 -13.14 -12.27
CA ARG A 588 -20.69 -14.12 -11.61
C ARG A 588 -22.16 -13.71 -11.54
N GLN A 589 -22.51 -12.55 -12.07
CA GLN A 589 -23.88 -12.01 -12.07
C GLN A 589 -24.44 -11.86 -10.64
N ILE A 590 -23.62 -11.31 -9.74
CA ILE A 590 -23.95 -11.09 -8.33
C ILE A 590 -24.05 -9.59 -8.05
N PHE A 591 -25.14 -9.15 -7.44
CA PHE A 591 -25.30 -7.77 -7.00
C PHE A 591 -24.55 -7.46 -5.72
N TRP A 592 -24.01 -6.26 -5.64
CA TRP A 592 -23.43 -5.70 -4.43
C TRP A 592 -24.44 -5.73 -3.26
N GLY A 593 -24.00 -6.26 -2.11
CA GLY A 593 -24.79 -6.33 -0.89
C GLY A 593 -25.84 -7.44 -0.85
N SER A 594 -25.95 -8.26 -1.89
CA SER A 594 -26.76 -9.48 -1.85
C SER A 594 -26.18 -10.51 -0.87
N ASP A 595 -26.99 -11.44 -0.42
CA ASP A 595 -26.52 -12.53 0.44
C ASP A 595 -25.47 -13.39 -0.28
N GLU A 596 -25.61 -13.57 -1.59
CA GLU A 596 -24.59 -14.26 -2.42
C GLU A 596 -23.27 -13.52 -2.42
N HIS A 597 -23.29 -12.18 -2.52
CA HIS A 597 -22.06 -11.38 -2.43
C HIS A 597 -21.36 -11.58 -1.08
N LEU A 598 -22.08 -11.37 0.01
CA LEU A 598 -21.51 -11.45 1.35
C LEU A 598 -20.98 -12.85 1.65
N LYS A 599 -21.69 -13.89 1.23
CA LYS A 599 -21.23 -15.28 1.36
C LYS A 599 -19.98 -15.55 0.51
N LEU A 600 -19.98 -15.13 -0.74
CA LEU A 600 -18.84 -15.35 -1.66
C LEU A 600 -17.54 -14.73 -1.12
N ILE A 601 -17.58 -13.48 -0.67
CA ILE A 601 -16.38 -12.83 -0.12
C ILE A 601 -15.94 -13.45 1.20
N ASP A 602 -16.86 -13.92 2.03
CA ASP A 602 -16.52 -14.65 3.25
C ASP A 602 -15.76 -15.94 2.95
N GLU A 603 -16.22 -16.72 1.96
CA GLU A 603 -15.57 -17.96 1.52
C GLU A 603 -14.19 -17.70 0.89
N ILE A 604 -14.08 -16.69 0.03
CA ILE A 604 -12.81 -16.34 -0.64
C ILE A 604 -11.79 -15.86 0.38
N PHE A 605 -12.16 -14.97 1.27
CA PHE A 605 -11.21 -14.45 2.27
C PHE A 605 -10.86 -15.45 3.36
N GLU A 606 -11.74 -16.39 3.68
CA GLU A 606 -11.37 -17.56 4.48
C GLU A 606 -10.26 -18.37 3.81
N GLY A 607 -10.41 -18.67 2.52
CA GLY A 607 -9.40 -19.40 1.75
C GLY A 607 -8.06 -18.67 1.67
N ILE A 608 -8.09 -17.38 1.38
CA ILE A 608 -6.88 -16.54 1.36
C ILE A 608 -6.20 -16.55 2.73
N SER A 609 -6.95 -16.34 3.80
CA SER A 609 -6.43 -16.35 5.17
C SER A 609 -5.82 -17.70 5.54
N TYR A 610 -6.53 -18.78 5.25
CA TYR A 610 -6.04 -20.13 5.53
C TYR A 610 -4.70 -20.41 4.85
N TRP A 611 -4.60 -20.17 3.55
CA TRP A 611 -3.40 -20.46 2.79
C TRP A 611 -2.25 -19.48 3.09
N ALA A 612 -2.55 -18.22 3.40
CA ALA A 612 -1.54 -17.27 3.84
C ALA A 612 -0.91 -17.70 5.17
N ILE A 613 -1.72 -18.04 6.15
CA ILE A 613 -1.27 -18.48 7.48
C ILE A 613 -0.51 -19.81 7.37
N LYS A 614 -1.06 -20.77 6.64
CA LYS A 614 -0.43 -22.06 6.43
C LYS A 614 0.94 -21.93 5.77
N THR A 615 1.03 -21.14 4.72
CA THR A 615 2.30 -20.92 4.02
C THR A 615 3.33 -20.26 4.91
N SER A 616 2.94 -19.25 5.69
CA SER A 616 3.85 -18.61 6.63
C SER A 616 4.36 -19.57 7.71
N ALA A 617 3.51 -20.48 8.20
CA ALA A 617 3.92 -21.53 9.13
C ALA A 617 4.88 -22.53 8.46
N GLU A 618 4.64 -22.91 7.22
CA GLU A 618 5.53 -23.80 6.44
C GLU A 618 6.87 -23.13 6.12
N LEU A 619 6.86 -21.84 5.81
CA LEU A 619 8.10 -21.08 5.65
C LEU A 619 8.89 -20.96 6.95
N ALA A 620 8.23 -20.93 8.10
CA ALA A 620 8.91 -20.96 9.38
C ALA A 620 9.61 -22.32 9.62
N GLU A 621 9.01 -23.42 9.20
CA GLU A 621 9.66 -24.75 9.24
C GLU A 621 10.89 -24.79 8.31
N GLU A 622 10.83 -24.13 7.16
CA GLU A 622 11.89 -24.12 6.16
C GLU A 622 13.01 -23.12 6.49
N LYS A 623 12.66 -21.90 6.91
CA LYS A 623 13.57 -20.75 7.01
C LYS A 623 13.71 -20.19 8.44
N GLY A 624 12.99 -20.75 9.41
CA GLY A 624 12.89 -20.23 10.78
C GLY A 624 11.75 -19.26 11.00
N ALA A 625 11.24 -19.22 12.22
CA ALA A 625 10.23 -18.26 12.64
C ALA A 625 10.80 -16.83 12.66
N TYR A 626 9.91 -15.82 12.59
CA TYR A 626 10.36 -14.45 12.77
C TYR A 626 10.87 -14.21 14.21
N PRO A 627 11.90 -13.36 14.40
CA PRO A 627 12.57 -13.20 15.71
C PRO A 627 11.66 -12.84 16.89
N GLU A 628 10.60 -12.05 16.64
CA GLU A 628 9.64 -11.65 17.69
C GLU A 628 8.44 -12.63 17.81
N PHE A 629 8.57 -13.89 17.36
CA PHE A 629 7.46 -14.85 17.37
C PHE A 629 6.98 -15.24 18.78
N GLU A 630 7.91 -15.50 19.70
CA GLU A 630 7.58 -15.95 21.04
C GLU A 630 6.83 -14.88 21.83
N GLY A 631 5.72 -15.27 22.46
CA GLY A 631 4.81 -14.37 23.17
C GLY A 631 3.70 -13.76 22.30
N SER A 632 3.82 -13.84 20.97
CA SER A 632 2.81 -13.38 20.03
C SER A 632 1.49 -14.16 20.16
N ARG A 633 0.41 -13.62 19.62
CA ARG A 633 -0.85 -14.38 19.52
C ARG A 633 -0.70 -15.60 18.61
N TRP A 634 0.13 -15.52 17.59
CA TRP A 634 0.49 -16.68 16.77
C TRP A 634 1.07 -17.83 17.61
N SER A 635 2.03 -17.54 18.49
CA SER A 635 2.65 -18.55 19.36
C SER A 635 1.67 -19.21 20.33
N LYS A 636 0.55 -18.52 20.62
CA LYS A 636 -0.56 -19.02 21.44
C LYS A 636 -1.63 -19.74 20.61
N GLY A 637 -1.46 -19.79 19.29
CA GLY A 637 -2.44 -20.36 18.35
C GLY A 637 -3.70 -19.51 18.18
N ILE A 638 -3.64 -18.23 18.46
CA ILE A 638 -4.75 -17.29 18.28
C ILE A 638 -4.67 -16.73 16.87
N LEU A 639 -5.68 -17.01 16.05
CA LEU A 639 -5.76 -16.60 14.65
C LEU A 639 -6.63 -15.34 14.51
N PRO A 640 -6.54 -14.59 13.39
CA PRO A 640 -7.35 -13.39 13.18
C PRO A 640 -8.85 -13.59 13.39
N ILE A 641 -9.40 -14.74 12.94
CA ILE A 641 -10.81 -15.07 13.11
C ILE A 641 -11.24 -15.23 14.57
N ASP A 642 -10.35 -15.65 15.45
CA ASP A 642 -10.64 -15.86 16.87
C ASP A 642 -10.92 -14.53 17.59
N THR A 643 -10.32 -13.45 17.13
CA THR A 643 -10.49 -12.10 17.69
C THR A 643 -11.40 -11.21 16.85
N ALA A 644 -12.06 -11.77 15.85
CA ALA A 644 -12.96 -11.03 14.97
C ALA A 644 -14.19 -10.53 15.76
N ASN A 645 -14.72 -9.40 15.30
CA ASN A 645 -15.89 -8.78 15.91
C ASN A 645 -17.12 -9.70 15.82
N GLU A 646 -17.82 -9.89 16.94
CA GLU A 646 -18.95 -10.82 17.05
C GLU A 646 -20.14 -10.40 16.17
N GLU A 647 -20.41 -9.09 16.03
CA GLU A 647 -21.50 -8.61 15.16
C GLU A 647 -21.13 -8.82 13.68
N ALA A 648 -19.87 -8.69 13.32
CA ALA A 648 -19.39 -8.99 11.96
C ALA A 648 -19.54 -10.48 11.62
N LYS A 649 -19.32 -11.38 12.58
CA LYS A 649 -19.50 -12.82 12.39
C LYS A 649 -20.97 -13.19 12.09
N LYS A 650 -21.92 -12.42 12.60
CA LYS A 650 -23.35 -12.64 12.38
C LYS A 650 -23.85 -12.18 11.01
N LEU A 651 -23.06 -11.43 10.25
CA LEU A 651 -23.47 -10.92 8.94
C LEU A 651 -23.62 -12.03 7.89
N VAL A 652 -22.94 -13.15 8.07
CA VAL A 652 -23.06 -14.34 7.23
C VAL A 652 -23.25 -15.56 8.14
N GLU A 653 -24.39 -16.20 8.03
CA GLU A 653 -24.66 -17.45 8.74
C GLU A 653 -23.93 -18.59 8.04
N ARG A 654 -22.77 -18.95 8.57
CA ARG A 654 -21.95 -20.06 8.10
C ARG A 654 -21.24 -20.70 9.27
N ASP A 655 -21.31 -22.02 9.37
CA ASP A 655 -20.52 -22.75 10.35
C ASP A 655 -19.07 -22.82 9.88
N LEU A 656 -18.26 -21.90 10.40
CA LEU A 656 -16.86 -21.70 10.00
C LEU A 656 -15.95 -22.90 10.32
N PHE A 657 -16.35 -23.74 11.28
CA PHE A 657 -15.50 -24.83 11.77
C PHE A 657 -16.01 -26.23 11.34
N SER A 658 -17.21 -26.32 10.82
CA SER A 658 -17.77 -27.56 10.30
C SER A 658 -17.55 -27.76 8.80
N ALA A 659 -17.15 -26.72 8.07
CA ALA A 659 -16.82 -26.84 6.65
C ALA A 659 -15.57 -27.70 6.50
N MET A 660 -15.72 -28.88 5.92
CA MET A 660 -14.63 -29.85 5.70
C MET A 660 -13.53 -29.35 4.74
N GLN A 661 -13.63 -28.12 4.26
CA GLN A 661 -12.75 -27.59 3.24
C GLN A 661 -11.38 -27.20 3.77
N TYR A 662 -11.29 -26.71 5.01
CA TYR A 662 -10.07 -26.25 5.66
C TYR A 662 -9.87 -26.85 7.03
N ASP A 663 -8.72 -27.46 7.26
CA ASP A 663 -8.34 -28.05 8.56
C ASP A 663 -7.71 -26.96 9.48
N TRP A 664 -8.57 -26.08 9.99
CA TRP A 664 -8.16 -25.01 10.91
C TRP A 664 -7.54 -25.55 12.20
N LYS A 665 -7.97 -26.73 12.65
CA LYS A 665 -7.45 -27.34 13.88
C LYS A 665 -5.98 -27.72 13.74
N SER A 666 -5.64 -28.46 12.68
CA SER A 666 -4.25 -28.82 12.40
C SER A 666 -3.40 -27.59 12.11
N LEU A 667 -3.95 -26.60 11.40
CA LEU A 667 -3.25 -25.36 11.12
C LEU A 667 -2.89 -24.62 12.41
N ARG A 668 -3.80 -24.54 13.37
CA ARG A 668 -3.55 -23.90 14.68
C ARG A 668 -2.38 -24.51 15.41
N GLU A 669 -2.29 -25.84 15.43
CA GLU A 669 -1.16 -26.57 16.05
C GLU A 669 0.16 -26.32 15.30
N LYS A 670 0.09 -26.16 13.99
CA LYS A 670 1.26 -25.81 13.17
C LYS A 670 1.74 -24.38 13.46
N VAL A 671 0.84 -23.42 13.54
CA VAL A 671 1.11 -22.00 13.84
C VAL A 671 1.81 -21.84 15.21
N LYS A 672 1.40 -22.60 16.22
CA LYS A 672 2.06 -22.59 17.55
C LYS A 672 3.54 -22.93 17.51
N LYS A 673 3.99 -23.68 16.50
CA LYS A 673 5.39 -24.09 16.36
C LYS A 673 6.24 -23.01 15.69
N GLY A 674 5.64 -22.12 14.91
CA GLY A 674 6.33 -21.03 14.25
C GLY A 674 5.52 -20.38 13.16
N MET A 675 5.75 -19.07 12.98
CA MET A 675 5.31 -18.29 11.84
C MET A 675 6.52 -17.57 11.26
N ARG A 676 6.62 -17.52 9.94
CA ARG A 676 7.69 -16.78 9.26
C ARG A 676 7.48 -15.29 9.33
N ASN A 677 6.21 -14.85 9.30
CA ASN A 677 5.80 -13.45 9.21
C ASN A 677 4.94 -13.06 10.40
N GLY A 678 5.26 -11.97 11.06
CA GLY A 678 4.49 -11.45 12.19
C GLY A 678 3.17 -10.80 11.78
N TYR A 679 3.11 -10.27 10.54
CA TYR A 679 1.92 -9.70 9.92
C TYR A 679 1.80 -10.22 8.49
N LEU A 680 0.59 -10.52 8.01
CA LEU A 680 0.37 -11.27 6.76
C LEU A 680 -0.50 -10.57 5.74
N MET A 681 -1.63 -9.99 6.13
CA MET A 681 -2.67 -9.58 5.20
C MET A 681 -3.10 -8.14 5.42
N ALA A 682 -3.11 -7.37 4.33
CA ALA A 682 -3.59 -5.99 4.28
C ALA A 682 -4.15 -5.71 2.88
N ILE A 683 -5.29 -5.05 2.80
CA ILE A 683 -5.95 -4.74 1.53
C ILE A 683 -5.70 -3.28 1.18
N ALA A 684 -4.85 -3.09 0.22
CA ALA A 684 -4.40 -1.80 -0.25
C ALA A 684 -5.29 -1.25 -1.39
N PRO A 685 -5.19 0.05 -1.77
CA PRO A 685 -6.07 0.66 -2.78
C PRO A 685 -5.91 0.12 -4.20
N THR A 686 -4.77 -0.42 -4.57
CA THR A 686 -4.45 -1.00 -5.89
C THR A 686 -4.61 -0.07 -7.10
N SER A 687 -4.52 1.24 -6.90
CA SER A 687 -4.83 2.25 -7.94
C SER A 687 -4.03 2.08 -9.23
N SER A 688 -2.75 1.71 -9.15
CA SER A 688 -1.88 1.54 -10.33
C SER A 688 -1.88 0.12 -10.85
N ILE A 689 -1.79 -0.88 -9.97
CA ILE A 689 -1.64 -2.28 -10.37
C ILE A 689 -2.95 -2.88 -10.92
N SER A 690 -4.11 -2.39 -10.48
CA SER A 690 -5.39 -2.78 -11.07
C SER A 690 -5.54 -2.29 -12.52
N ILE A 691 -5.11 -1.06 -12.81
CA ILE A 691 -5.06 -0.52 -14.17
C ILE A 691 -4.12 -1.36 -15.04
N LEU A 692 -2.93 -1.63 -14.55
CA LEU A 692 -1.94 -2.43 -15.27
C LEU A 692 -2.48 -3.80 -15.65
N THR A 693 -3.18 -4.46 -14.74
CA THR A 693 -3.75 -5.80 -14.96
C THR A 693 -5.10 -5.78 -15.64
N GLY A 694 -5.68 -4.60 -15.89
CA GLY A 694 -6.98 -4.47 -16.56
C GLY A 694 -8.16 -5.01 -15.75
N THR A 695 -8.05 -5.00 -14.40
CA THR A 695 -9.15 -5.37 -13.48
C THR A 695 -9.69 -4.16 -12.75
N THR A 696 -10.74 -4.36 -11.96
CA THR A 696 -11.32 -3.30 -11.13
C THR A 696 -10.49 -3.07 -9.86
N GLN A 697 -10.55 -1.83 -9.38
CA GLN A 697 -9.73 -1.37 -8.27
C GLN A 697 -10.18 -2.02 -6.95
N THR A 698 -9.23 -2.55 -6.21
CA THR A 698 -9.36 -3.07 -4.84
C THR A 698 -10.64 -3.88 -4.57
N ILE A 699 -11.35 -3.56 -3.52
CA ILE A 699 -12.55 -4.22 -2.99
C ILE A 699 -13.78 -3.33 -3.09
N GLU A 700 -13.79 -2.39 -4.00
CA GLU A 700 -14.84 -1.38 -4.13
C GLU A 700 -15.61 -1.49 -5.45
N PRO A 701 -16.83 -0.96 -5.50
CA PRO A 701 -17.60 -0.85 -6.74
C PRO A 701 -16.89 0.08 -7.72
N VAL A 702 -17.24 -0.03 -8.99
CA VAL A 702 -16.75 0.88 -10.02
C VAL A 702 -17.38 2.26 -9.86
N TYR A 703 -16.68 3.30 -10.25
CA TYR A 703 -17.25 4.65 -10.25
C TYR A 703 -18.36 4.81 -11.30
N LYS A 704 -18.04 4.38 -12.53
CA LYS A 704 -18.95 4.33 -13.68
C LYS A 704 -18.58 3.13 -14.54
N ARG A 705 -19.42 2.78 -15.52
CA ARG A 705 -19.12 1.72 -16.49
C ARG A 705 -18.17 2.18 -17.59
N LYS A 706 -18.11 3.50 -17.84
CA LYS A 706 -17.14 4.17 -18.71
C LYS A 706 -16.72 5.48 -18.06
N TRP A 707 -15.43 5.78 -18.10
CA TRP A 707 -14.85 7.05 -17.65
C TRP A 707 -13.61 7.40 -18.46
N TYR A 708 -13.01 8.53 -18.18
CA TYR A 708 -11.77 8.95 -18.80
C TYR A 708 -10.67 9.04 -17.76
N GLU A 709 -9.51 8.44 -18.08
CA GLU A 709 -8.28 8.59 -17.29
C GLU A 709 -7.37 9.62 -17.94
N GLU A 710 -6.94 10.59 -17.17
CA GLU A 710 -5.93 11.52 -17.61
C GLU A 710 -4.53 10.96 -17.40
N ASN A 711 -3.72 10.96 -18.41
CA ASN A 711 -2.31 10.63 -18.35
C ASN A 711 -1.48 11.64 -19.16
N LEU A 712 -0.15 11.43 -19.19
CA LEU A 712 0.79 12.28 -19.92
C LEU A 712 0.48 12.39 -21.43
N SER A 713 -0.30 11.48 -21.98
CA SER A 713 -0.68 11.42 -23.40
C SER A 713 -2.08 11.97 -23.68
N GLY A 714 -2.81 12.42 -22.65
CA GLY A 714 -4.17 12.96 -22.74
C GLY A 714 -5.23 12.09 -22.05
N LEU A 715 -6.50 12.34 -22.44
CA LEU A 715 -7.64 11.60 -21.90
C LEU A 715 -7.80 10.25 -22.61
N ILE A 716 -7.80 9.16 -21.86
CA ILE A 716 -7.99 7.82 -22.37
C ILE A 716 -9.34 7.29 -21.88
N PRO A 717 -10.25 6.89 -22.79
CA PRO A 717 -11.50 6.27 -22.40
C PRO A 717 -11.24 4.87 -21.83
N VAL A 718 -11.89 4.58 -20.72
CA VAL A 718 -11.82 3.28 -20.03
C VAL A 718 -13.22 2.72 -19.87
N VAL A 719 -13.37 1.46 -20.20
CA VAL A 719 -14.60 0.69 -20.00
C VAL A 719 -14.31 -0.43 -19.01
N VAL A 720 -15.26 -0.73 -18.14
CA VAL A 720 -15.09 -1.82 -17.15
C VAL A 720 -14.77 -3.16 -17.85
N PRO A 721 -13.98 -4.02 -17.20
CA PRO A 721 -13.54 -5.28 -17.81
C PRO A 721 -14.72 -6.19 -18.18
N ASN A 722 -14.61 -6.91 -19.29
CA ASN A 722 -15.62 -7.89 -19.75
C ASN A 722 -17.06 -7.35 -19.76
N LEU A 723 -17.21 -6.08 -20.13
CA LEU A 723 -18.54 -5.48 -20.25
C LEU A 723 -19.31 -6.13 -21.38
N SER A 724 -20.49 -6.64 -21.04
CA SER A 724 -21.44 -7.29 -21.96
C SER A 724 -22.86 -7.07 -21.48
N ALA A 725 -23.84 -7.50 -22.25
CA ALA A 725 -25.25 -7.49 -21.83
C ALA A 725 -25.46 -8.27 -20.51
N ASP A 726 -24.70 -9.34 -20.30
CA ASP A 726 -24.80 -10.22 -19.12
C ASP A 726 -24.18 -9.61 -17.87
N THR A 727 -23.14 -8.78 -18.00
CA THR A 727 -22.41 -8.19 -16.89
C THR A 727 -22.82 -6.74 -16.56
N TYR A 728 -23.43 -6.05 -17.52
CA TYR A 728 -23.71 -4.61 -17.44
C TYR A 728 -24.43 -4.18 -16.15
N MET A 729 -25.51 -4.86 -15.79
CA MET A 729 -26.31 -4.46 -14.62
C MET A 729 -25.66 -4.78 -13.29
N PHE A 730 -24.69 -5.70 -13.27
CA PHE A 730 -23.95 -6.10 -12.07
C PHE A 730 -22.76 -5.18 -11.76
N TYR A 731 -22.33 -4.37 -12.73
CA TYR A 731 -21.42 -3.25 -12.50
C TYR A 731 -22.18 -2.05 -11.96
N THR A 732 -22.60 -2.16 -10.69
CA THR A 732 -23.32 -1.05 -10.04
C THR A 732 -22.36 0.06 -9.67
N PRO A 733 -22.58 1.31 -10.12
CA PRO A 733 -21.74 2.44 -9.74
C PRO A 733 -21.73 2.69 -8.24
N ALA A 734 -20.57 3.03 -7.69
CA ALA A 734 -20.35 3.23 -6.25
C ALA A 734 -21.29 4.27 -5.64
N TYR A 735 -21.54 5.37 -6.35
CA TYR A 735 -22.41 6.46 -5.89
C TYR A 735 -23.91 6.14 -5.89
N GLU A 736 -24.31 5.06 -6.55
CA GLU A 736 -25.70 4.60 -6.58
C GLU A 736 -26.02 3.68 -5.41
N LEU A 737 -25.01 3.07 -4.77
CA LEU A 737 -25.14 2.12 -3.70
C LEU A 737 -25.38 2.79 -2.34
N ASP A 738 -26.13 2.10 -1.48
CA ASP A 738 -26.14 2.40 -0.04
C ASP A 738 -24.76 2.04 0.54
N GLN A 739 -24.06 3.03 1.07
CA GLN A 739 -22.69 2.86 1.55
C GLN A 739 -22.56 1.92 2.76
N ARG A 740 -23.65 1.67 3.47
CA ARG A 740 -23.69 0.67 4.54
C ARG A 740 -23.43 -0.75 4.03
N ILE A 741 -23.73 -1.01 2.76
CA ILE A 741 -23.37 -2.26 2.07
C ILE A 741 -21.84 -2.45 2.02
N LEU A 742 -21.12 -1.38 1.68
CA LEU A 742 -19.67 -1.42 1.61
C LEU A 742 -19.04 -1.67 2.98
N VAL A 743 -19.60 -1.05 4.01
CA VAL A 743 -19.18 -1.26 5.40
C VAL A 743 -19.39 -2.71 5.85
N LYS A 744 -20.54 -3.30 5.56
CA LYS A 744 -20.82 -4.72 5.89
C LYS A 744 -19.88 -5.67 5.15
N ALA A 745 -19.67 -5.46 3.87
CA ALA A 745 -18.72 -6.25 3.08
C ALA A 745 -17.30 -6.13 3.66
N ALA A 746 -16.88 -4.93 4.02
CA ALA A 746 -15.58 -4.70 4.65
C ALA A 746 -15.46 -5.41 6.01
N ALA A 747 -16.52 -5.43 6.82
CA ALA A 747 -16.55 -6.14 8.10
C ALA A 747 -16.38 -7.66 7.92
N ILE A 748 -16.94 -8.22 6.87
CA ILE A 748 -16.79 -9.64 6.54
C ILE A 748 -15.32 -9.94 6.16
N ARG A 749 -14.70 -9.14 5.30
CA ARG A 749 -13.27 -9.30 4.95
C ARG A 749 -12.38 -9.11 6.18
N GLN A 750 -12.68 -8.14 7.03
CA GLN A 750 -11.89 -7.82 8.22
C GLN A 750 -11.79 -8.99 9.21
N LYS A 751 -12.75 -9.90 9.24
CA LYS A 751 -12.69 -11.10 10.11
C LYS A 751 -11.44 -11.96 9.82
N TRP A 752 -11.04 -12.02 8.55
CA TRP A 752 -10.05 -12.95 8.04
C TRP A 752 -8.65 -12.37 7.97
N ILE A 753 -8.51 -11.06 7.98
CA ILE A 753 -7.22 -10.38 7.85
C ILE A 753 -6.73 -9.85 9.20
N ASP A 754 -5.43 -9.83 9.39
CA ASP A 754 -4.78 -9.37 10.62
C ASP A 754 -4.48 -7.87 10.64
N GLN A 755 -4.28 -7.24 9.50
CA GLN A 755 -4.15 -5.79 9.40
C GLN A 755 -5.48 -5.16 8.95
N GLY A 756 -5.47 -4.14 8.12
CA GLY A 756 -6.66 -3.43 7.71
C GLY A 756 -6.91 -3.43 6.21
N GLN A 757 -7.83 -2.58 5.80
CA GLN A 757 -8.22 -2.39 4.41
C GLN A 757 -8.50 -0.93 4.11
N SER A 758 -8.10 -0.48 2.93
CA SER A 758 -8.34 0.88 2.44
C SER A 758 -9.76 0.96 1.89
N LEU A 759 -10.70 1.38 2.74
CA LEU A 759 -12.13 1.47 2.39
C LEU A 759 -12.52 2.90 2.09
N ASN A 760 -12.91 3.17 0.84
CA ASN A 760 -13.51 4.42 0.42
C ASN A 760 -15.03 4.42 0.62
N ILE A 761 -15.59 5.58 0.92
CA ILE A 761 -17.03 5.83 0.96
C ILE A 761 -17.36 6.86 -0.13
N PHE A 762 -18.47 6.63 -0.83
CA PHE A 762 -18.90 7.41 -1.99
C PHE A 762 -20.25 8.04 -1.74
N ILE A 763 -20.34 9.35 -1.86
CA ILE A 763 -21.59 10.06 -1.59
C ILE A 763 -21.84 11.14 -2.63
N THR A 764 -23.07 11.24 -3.11
CA THR A 764 -23.52 12.38 -3.89
C THR A 764 -23.99 13.50 -2.96
N THR A 765 -23.83 14.76 -3.39
CA THR A 765 -24.15 15.93 -2.56
C THR A 765 -25.61 15.98 -2.13
N ASP A 766 -26.52 15.44 -2.94
CA ASP A 766 -27.96 15.34 -2.63
C ASP A 766 -28.29 14.30 -1.55
N LYS A 767 -27.46 13.26 -1.42
CA LYS A 767 -27.61 12.20 -0.39
C LYS A 767 -26.80 12.51 0.88
N ALA A 768 -25.89 13.46 0.82
CA ALA A 768 -25.05 13.81 1.94
C ALA A 768 -25.86 14.44 3.09
N SER A 769 -25.89 13.80 4.23
CA SER A 769 -26.43 14.34 5.46
C SER A 769 -25.57 13.92 6.64
N GLY A 770 -25.49 14.77 7.64
CA GLY A 770 -24.73 14.43 8.88
C GLY A 770 -25.24 13.15 9.55
N ARG A 771 -26.54 12.88 9.45
CA ARG A 771 -27.14 11.64 9.96
C ARG A 771 -26.65 10.42 9.21
N TYR A 772 -26.68 10.45 7.88
CA TYR A 772 -26.25 9.32 7.05
C TYR A 772 -24.75 9.05 7.20
N LEU A 773 -23.91 10.08 7.19
CA LEU A 773 -22.49 9.93 7.46
C LEU A 773 -22.23 9.34 8.85
N ASN A 774 -22.91 9.83 9.87
CA ASN A 774 -22.82 9.26 11.21
C ASN A 774 -23.20 7.77 11.25
N GLU A 775 -24.29 7.39 10.58
CA GLU A 775 -24.73 5.97 10.50
C GLU A 775 -23.66 5.09 9.85
N ILE A 776 -23.03 5.53 8.76
CA ILE A 776 -21.97 4.79 8.05
C ILE A 776 -20.76 4.56 8.95
N TYR A 777 -20.21 5.61 9.54
CA TYR A 777 -18.96 5.51 10.31
C TYR A 777 -19.15 4.86 11.67
N MET A 778 -20.30 5.08 12.33
CA MET A 778 -20.67 4.35 13.54
C MET A 778 -20.85 2.87 13.27
N LEU A 779 -21.48 2.49 12.17
CA LEU A 779 -21.62 1.09 11.77
C LEU A 779 -20.26 0.42 11.59
N GLY A 780 -19.33 1.09 10.91
CA GLY A 780 -17.97 0.56 10.71
C GLY A 780 -17.22 0.34 12.02
N TRP A 781 -17.26 1.31 12.92
CA TRP A 781 -16.69 1.16 14.24
C TRP A 781 -17.30 -0.03 15.01
N LYS A 782 -18.62 -0.15 15.04
CA LYS A 782 -19.35 -1.23 15.75
C LYS A 782 -19.08 -2.61 15.14
N LEU A 783 -18.90 -2.69 13.84
CA LEU A 783 -18.57 -3.93 13.13
C LEU A 783 -17.09 -4.31 13.16
N GLY A 784 -16.27 -3.53 13.88
CA GLY A 784 -14.87 -3.86 14.09
C GLY A 784 -13.92 -3.47 12.95
N LEU A 785 -14.31 -2.59 12.04
CA LEU A 785 -13.39 -2.02 11.06
C LEU A 785 -12.26 -1.28 11.77
N LYS A 786 -11.06 -1.38 11.23
CA LYS A 786 -9.90 -0.67 11.75
C LYS A 786 -9.78 0.73 11.18
N SER A 787 -10.30 0.98 9.97
CA SER A 787 -10.14 2.26 9.28
C SER A 787 -11.19 2.53 8.21
N PHE A 788 -11.29 3.82 7.87
CA PHE A 788 -11.88 4.35 6.65
C PHE A 788 -10.84 5.24 5.96
N TYR A 789 -10.76 5.14 4.63
CA TYR A 789 -9.86 5.92 3.81
C TYR A 789 -10.51 7.23 3.35
N TYR A 790 -10.69 7.48 2.07
CA TYR A 790 -11.36 8.72 1.60
C TYR A 790 -12.88 8.68 1.75
N LEU A 791 -13.46 9.83 2.07
CA LEU A 791 -14.84 10.13 1.72
C LEU A 791 -14.85 10.91 0.40
N ARG A 792 -15.37 10.27 -0.65
CA ARG A 792 -15.47 10.85 -2.00
C ARG A 792 -16.86 11.43 -2.22
N SER A 793 -16.93 12.72 -2.46
CA SER A 793 -18.17 13.44 -2.73
C SER A 793 -18.25 13.86 -4.19
N GLN A 794 -19.44 13.81 -4.77
CA GLN A 794 -19.69 14.16 -6.16
C GLN A 794 -21.03 14.85 -6.32
N SER A 795 -21.10 15.86 -7.23
CA SER A 795 -22.38 16.42 -7.64
C SER A 795 -23.16 15.41 -8.51
N PRO A 796 -24.49 15.27 -8.33
CA PRO A 796 -25.31 14.39 -9.16
C PRO A 796 -25.40 14.84 -10.63
N GLU A 797 -25.03 16.07 -10.94
CA GLU A 797 -25.11 16.66 -12.28
C GLU A 797 -23.89 16.34 -13.18
N VAL A 798 -22.82 15.74 -12.63
CA VAL A 798 -21.60 15.43 -13.39
C VAL A 798 -21.87 14.27 -14.34
N LYS A 799 -22.01 14.57 -15.64
CA LYS A 799 -22.30 13.59 -16.69
C LYS A 799 -21.06 12.95 -17.30
N GLU A 800 -19.94 13.65 -17.32
CA GLU A 800 -18.65 13.15 -17.81
C GLU A 800 -17.62 13.27 -16.70
N GLU A 801 -16.94 12.18 -16.38
CA GLU A 801 -15.93 12.16 -15.36
C GLU A 801 -14.57 11.87 -15.96
N VAL A 802 -13.71 12.86 -15.80
CA VAL A 802 -12.27 12.63 -15.77
C VAL A 802 -11.93 12.20 -14.35
N MET A 803 -11.37 11.03 -14.19
CA MET A 803 -10.84 10.62 -12.90
C MET A 803 -9.56 11.41 -12.63
N ASP A 804 -9.69 12.44 -11.81
CA ASP A 804 -8.53 13.14 -11.28
C ASP A 804 -7.95 12.32 -10.13
N ARG A 805 -6.92 11.55 -10.44
CA ARG A 805 -6.15 10.79 -9.45
C ARG A 805 -4.99 11.60 -8.86
N SER A 806 -4.89 12.88 -9.16
CA SER A 806 -3.85 13.75 -8.61
C SER A 806 -3.89 13.82 -7.08
N VAL A 807 -5.06 13.54 -6.49
CA VAL A 807 -5.28 13.47 -5.04
C VAL A 807 -4.99 12.07 -4.47
N GLU A 808 -4.83 11.04 -5.29
CA GLU A 808 -4.52 9.69 -4.82
C GLU A 808 -3.02 9.49 -4.67
N CYS A 809 -2.62 8.83 -3.59
CA CYS A 809 -1.24 8.40 -3.46
C CYS A 809 -0.93 7.25 -4.40
N PHE A 810 -0.42 7.53 -5.57
CA PHE A 810 0.09 6.50 -6.50
C PHE A 810 1.39 5.84 -6.01
N GLY A 811 1.97 6.30 -4.91
CA GLY A 811 3.21 5.75 -4.34
C GLY A 811 3.00 4.54 -3.45
N CYS A 812 1.79 4.33 -2.96
CA CYS A 812 1.50 3.30 -1.97
C CYS A 812 1.25 1.91 -2.56
N GLN A 813 1.25 1.82 -3.88
CA GLN A 813 1.13 0.51 -4.56
C GLN A 813 1.84 0.44 -5.87
#